data_cd9a76a1e7f0f3eb10ec18dca9a06c63
#
_entry.id   cd9a76a1e7f0f3eb10ec18dca9a06c63
#
_cell.length_a   1.000
_cell.length_b   1.000
_cell.length_c   1.000
_cell.angle_alpha   90.00
_cell.angle_beta   90.00
_cell.angle_gamma   90.00
#
_symmetry.space_group_name_H-M   'P 1'
#
loop_
_entity.id
_entity.type
_entity.pdbx_description
1 polymer ?
#
loop_
_entity_poly.entity_id
_entity_poly.type
_entity_poly.pdbx_seq_one_letter_code
_entity_poly.pdbx_strand_id
1 'polypeptide(L)'
;MMFSIKRLVFFFAFVIYLYNVMAQDFTQYVDPRIGTVGLGRTFPGPSMPFGMVKPGPDCINMPNAGWAPIPEKVVGFSQTHVSGTGGGQKYGNILIQPCLKSQELNENILPQRRIGETIDLGYYACTYKNGIQTEITTAERCAFYRFTYPEHGRLVVDASWFLGRDTIPDKREAQQFEGSHIKVVSSQSIEGWSRVRGGWNNGDAYTVYFSLLSDVPFIVESCNERLCLVAFSSEKVNVKIGVSFISCEKAQANIVDCSFDKQLSTLKAEWQRMLSRLRYQGTERNMRMFYTALYHTMLMPVNRTGENPKWTDAPYYDDYYAIWDTYRTSTPLLGIYYPEIQRDIVNSLLNIYKNEGYMPDARSGDCNGRTQGGSHGEVVIADAFARGLKGIDYELALKAMIKDAEVPPVDDEKEGRGGLKEYNSLGYIPYGIPRAGTRTVEYSFDDWCIAQVAKGLGHDDIYQKYMARSGNWRNLWRSDYEWKGMRGFIMPRDAKGRWLDSVPWGKSKVYHPYIPYKPDTKVAPWYLPWWNTFFYEALSAEYSLSVPHDVPGLIEACGGNEAFRKRLDTFFAEGHYNVANEPSFLTPWLYHFIGRPDLSRDRVTKIISENFSDQPDGLPGNDDGGAMSSWLIWGMLGKYPLAGTEMFLEFPQDEPIHVDSPVADATVVGSNKSMTMCFVLNRQYRNWQYSWRWKGDSLIVSCNTATYAIPRAVVDGATGFSWLSPQVKNAKYTDVIGTFGFISHAAYKQLVAKNRFTYDGITWRKVDADKSSIRVKADKDGTEIWISTIHELPIVMKMKNNPLGIDWEMR
;
A
#
# COMPACT_ATOMS: atom_id res chain seq x y z
N MET A 1 -46.13 38.55 11.06
CA MET A 1 -46.38 37.15 10.63
C MET A 1 -45.41 36.65 9.54
N MET A 2 -45.04 37.44 8.53
CA MET A 2 -44.08 37.04 7.47
C MET A 2 -42.63 36.81 7.92
N PHE A 3 -42.17 37.46 9.00
CA PHE A 3 -40.82 37.26 9.56
C PHE A 3 -40.66 35.93 10.32
N SER A 4 -41.74 35.39 10.88
CA SER A 4 -41.74 34.12 11.60
C SER A 4 -41.68 32.90 10.68
N ILE A 5 -42.33 32.98 9.50
CA ILE A 5 -42.37 31.87 8.53
C ILE A 5 -41.00 31.70 7.84
N LYS A 6 -40.29 32.79 7.51
CA LYS A 6 -38.96 32.71 6.93
C LYS A 6 -37.93 32.06 7.90
N ARG A 7 -38.02 32.37 9.19
CA ARG A 7 -37.16 31.72 10.22
C ARG A 7 -37.50 30.23 10.39
N LEU A 8 -38.78 29.88 10.32
CA LEU A 8 -39.22 28.49 10.41
C LEU A 8 -38.77 27.68 9.18
N VAL A 9 -38.88 28.25 7.98
CA VAL A 9 -38.41 27.62 6.74
C VAL A 9 -36.87 27.48 6.74
N PHE A 10 -36.14 28.49 7.21
CA PHE A 10 -34.69 28.40 7.36
C PHE A 10 -34.26 27.35 8.43
N PHE A 11 -35.03 27.31 9.54
CA PHE A 11 -34.79 26.31 10.57
C PHE A 11 -35.09 24.88 10.07
N PHE A 12 -36.21 24.68 9.36
CA PHE A 12 -36.50 23.39 8.74
C PHE A 12 -35.55 23.04 7.62
N ALA A 13 -35.14 23.97 6.77
CA ALA A 13 -34.11 23.72 5.74
C ALA A 13 -32.74 23.39 6.38
N PHE A 14 -32.39 24.08 7.47
CA PHE A 14 -31.17 23.80 8.23
C PHE A 14 -31.24 22.46 8.96
N VAL A 15 -32.38 22.09 9.53
CA VAL A 15 -32.60 20.77 10.16
C VAL A 15 -32.60 19.66 9.10
N ILE A 16 -33.21 19.87 7.95
CA ILE A 16 -33.15 18.93 6.82
C ILE A 16 -31.72 18.82 6.26
N TYR A 17 -31.01 19.93 6.14
CA TYR A 17 -29.61 19.94 5.76
C TYR A 17 -28.73 19.19 6.78
N LEU A 18 -28.91 19.46 8.08
CA LEU A 18 -28.23 18.72 9.16
C LEU A 18 -28.64 17.25 9.17
N TYR A 19 -29.90 16.91 8.91
CA TYR A 19 -30.34 15.51 8.84
C TYR A 19 -29.72 14.76 7.63
N ASN A 20 -29.66 15.40 6.47
CA ASN A 20 -29.00 14.86 5.30
C ASN A 20 -27.47 14.76 5.47
N VAL A 21 -26.85 15.73 6.16
CA VAL A 21 -25.41 15.69 6.50
C VAL A 21 -25.09 14.62 7.56
N MET A 22 -26.04 14.32 8.47
CA MET A 22 -25.90 13.25 9.46
C MET A 22 -26.22 11.85 8.91
N ALA A 23 -26.82 11.76 7.73
CA ALA A 23 -27.29 10.50 7.14
C ALA A 23 -26.41 9.99 5.98
N GLN A 24 -25.32 10.71 5.64
CA GLN A 24 -24.44 10.24 4.56
C GLN A 24 -23.69 8.99 4.99
N ASP A 25 -23.92 7.88 4.28
CA ASP A 25 -23.22 6.63 4.45
C ASP A 25 -21.90 6.66 3.67
N PHE A 26 -20.78 6.74 4.40
CA PHE A 26 -19.44 6.76 3.79
C PHE A 26 -18.93 5.35 3.51
N THR A 27 -19.54 4.33 4.12
CA THR A 27 -19.12 2.94 3.94
C THR A 27 -19.33 2.44 2.51
N GLN A 28 -20.29 3.02 1.78
CA GLN A 28 -20.57 2.70 0.38
C GLN A 28 -19.41 3.08 -0.58
N TYR A 29 -18.49 3.95 -0.16
CA TYR A 29 -17.35 4.38 -0.98
C TYR A 29 -16.11 3.54 -0.74
N VAL A 30 -16.10 2.69 0.27
CA VAL A 30 -14.94 1.82 0.54
C VAL A 30 -14.98 0.61 -0.39
N ASP A 31 -13.94 0.47 -1.20
CA ASP A 31 -13.72 -0.72 -2.02
C ASP A 31 -12.43 -1.43 -1.58
N PRO A 32 -12.50 -2.47 -0.74
CA PRO A 32 -11.31 -3.16 -0.24
C PRO A 32 -10.45 -3.81 -1.32
N ARG A 33 -10.90 -3.82 -2.59
CA ARG A 33 -10.13 -4.36 -3.72
C ARG A 33 -9.04 -3.39 -4.21
N ILE A 34 -9.17 -2.09 -3.95
CA ILE A 34 -8.17 -1.10 -4.36
C ILE A 34 -6.83 -1.46 -3.70
N GLY A 35 -5.76 -1.54 -4.49
CA GLY A 35 -4.41 -1.88 -4.02
C GLY A 35 -4.15 -3.37 -3.79
N THR A 36 -5.14 -4.27 -3.98
CA THR A 36 -4.95 -5.72 -3.80
C THR A 36 -4.18 -6.39 -4.92
N VAL A 37 -4.19 -5.78 -6.09
CA VAL A 37 -3.50 -6.25 -7.30
C VAL A 37 -2.29 -5.35 -7.55
N GLY A 38 -1.21 -5.93 -8.09
CA GLY A 38 0.01 -5.18 -8.36
C GLY A 38 0.89 -5.05 -7.12
N LEU A 39 1.32 -3.84 -6.82
CA LEU A 39 2.31 -3.57 -5.76
C LEU A 39 1.70 -3.17 -4.41
N GLY A 40 0.44 -2.75 -4.37
CA GLY A 40 -0.21 -2.23 -3.15
C GLY A 40 -0.29 -3.23 -2.00
N ARG A 41 -0.56 -4.50 -2.31
CA ARG A 41 -0.59 -5.63 -1.36
C ARG A 41 -1.55 -5.43 -0.20
N THR A 42 -2.62 -4.67 -0.40
CA THR A 42 -3.64 -4.44 0.61
C THR A 42 -4.48 -5.69 0.85
N PHE A 43 -5.02 -5.82 2.07
CA PHE A 43 -5.83 -6.97 2.46
C PHE A 43 -7.30 -6.76 2.07
N PRO A 44 -7.91 -7.67 1.27
CA PRO A 44 -9.29 -7.50 0.80
C PRO A 44 -10.35 -8.12 1.72
N GLY A 45 -9.95 -8.88 2.73
CA GLY A 45 -10.89 -9.54 3.64
C GLY A 45 -11.51 -8.59 4.67
N PRO A 46 -12.52 -9.06 5.44
CA PRO A 46 -13.11 -8.23 6.47
C PRO A 46 -12.14 -7.91 7.60
N SER A 47 -12.17 -6.66 8.06
CA SER A 47 -11.41 -6.18 9.20
C SER A 47 -12.19 -5.13 9.99
N MET A 48 -12.08 -5.15 11.32
CA MET A 48 -12.44 -4.00 12.15
C MET A 48 -11.36 -2.93 12.05
N PRO A 49 -11.64 -1.65 12.32
CA PRO A 49 -10.58 -0.64 12.48
C PRO A 49 -9.56 -1.10 13.54
N PHE A 50 -8.30 -1.17 13.15
CA PHE A 50 -7.20 -1.67 13.99
C PHE A 50 -7.42 -3.07 14.58
N GLY A 51 -8.28 -3.88 13.95
CA GLY A 51 -8.68 -5.21 14.43
C GLY A 51 -7.55 -6.24 14.33
N MET A 52 -7.45 -7.08 15.37
CA MET A 52 -6.44 -8.14 15.43
C MET A 52 -6.74 -9.29 14.47
N VAL A 53 -8.01 -9.65 14.30
CA VAL A 53 -8.44 -10.74 13.44
C VAL A 53 -8.83 -10.18 12.09
N LYS A 54 -8.17 -10.69 11.04
CA LYS A 54 -8.38 -10.38 9.64
C LYS A 54 -8.56 -11.68 8.87
N PRO A 55 -9.76 -12.28 8.92
CA PRO A 55 -9.99 -13.56 8.25
C PRO A 55 -10.09 -13.36 6.74
N GLY A 56 -9.42 -14.17 5.98
CA GLY A 56 -9.42 -13.99 4.53
C GLY A 56 -8.94 -15.21 3.78
N PRO A 57 -9.11 -15.19 2.46
CA PRO A 57 -8.67 -16.29 1.61
C PRO A 57 -7.16 -16.29 1.43
N ASP A 58 -6.58 -17.49 1.56
CA ASP A 58 -5.23 -17.80 1.18
C ASP A 58 -5.22 -18.53 -0.16
N CYS A 59 -4.55 -17.96 -1.15
CA CYS A 59 -4.40 -18.52 -2.48
C CYS A 59 -3.06 -19.24 -2.64
N ILE A 60 -2.89 -20.04 -3.70
CA ILE A 60 -1.63 -20.75 -3.95
C ILE A 60 -0.52 -19.75 -4.29
N ASN A 61 -0.76 -18.89 -5.29
CA ASN A 61 0.19 -17.84 -5.70
C ASN A 61 -0.34 -16.50 -5.18
N MET A 62 0.13 -16.09 -4.05
CA MET A 62 -0.45 -15.00 -3.29
C MET A 62 0.59 -13.92 -2.96
N PRO A 63 0.19 -12.65 -2.94
CA PRO A 63 0.97 -11.59 -2.32
C PRO A 63 0.95 -11.72 -0.78
N ASN A 64 1.59 -10.78 -0.09
CA ASN A 64 1.72 -10.81 1.37
C ASN A 64 0.38 -10.89 2.13
N ALA A 65 -0.67 -10.34 1.55
CA ALA A 65 -2.02 -10.37 2.12
C ALA A 65 -2.83 -11.66 1.87
N GLY A 66 -2.23 -12.69 1.31
CA GLY A 66 -2.84 -14.02 1.11
C GLY A 66 -3.72 -14.17 -0.13
N TRP A 67 -4.44 -13.15 -0.53
CA TRP A 67 -5.41 -13.18 -1.63
C TRP A 67 -4.78 -12.95 -3.00
N ALA A 68 -5.33 -13.61 -4.01
CA ALA A 68 -5.08 -13.33 -5.43
C ALA A 68 -6.39 -13.42 -6.23
N PRO A 69 -6.55 -12.66 -7.33
CA PRO A 69 -7.80 -12.63 -8.10
C PRO A 69 -8.10 -13.95 -8.81
N ILE A 70 -9.38 -14.18 -9.11
CA ILE A 70 -9.80 -15.28 -9.99
C ILE A 70 -9.02 -15.17 -11.33
N PRO A 71 -8.43 -16.27 -11.85
CA PRO A 71 -8.75 -17.68 -11.60
C PRO A 71 -7.90 -18.38 -10.53
N GLU A 72 -7.12 -17.67 -9.72
CA GLU A 72 -6.29 -18.31 -8.70
C GLU A 72 -7.15 -19.12 -7.71
N LYS A 73 -6.62 -20.28 -7.27
CA LYS A 73 -7.31 -21.17 -6.36
C LYS A 73 -7.11 -20.74 -4.91
N VAL A 74 -8.14 -20.87 -4.10
CA VAL A 74 -8.11 -20.69 -2.65
C VAL A 74 -7.75 -22.01 -1.98
N VAL A 75 -6.79 -21.96 -1.08
CA VAL A 75 -6.42 -23.08 -0.20
C VAL A 75 -7.40 -23.16 0.97
N GLY A 76 -7.74 -22.03 1.57
CA GLY A 76 -8.67 -21.91 2.68
C GLY A 76 -8.73 -20.48 3.21
N PHE A 77 -9.15 -20.32 4.45
CA PHE A 77 -9.31 -19.03 5.11
C PHE A 77 -8.55 -19.05 6.43
N SER A 78 -7.43 -18.33 6.51
CA SER A 78 -6.72 -18.15 7.78
C SER A 78 -7.24 -16.95 8.57
N GLN A 79 -6.87 -16.83 9.85
CA GLN A 79 -7.50 -15.87 10.76
C GLN A 79 -6.71 -14.57 10.91
N THR A 80 -5.45 -14.58 10.51
CA THR A 80 -4.53 -13.46 10.74
C THR A 80 -3.82 -13.07 9.46
N HIS A 81 -3.92 -11.77 9.11
CA HIS A 81 -3.27 -11.18 7.94
C HIS A 81 -2.72 -9.80 8.25
N VAL A 82 -1.77 -9.37 7.43
CA VAL A 82 -1.28 -7.99 7.35
C VAL A 82 -1.82 -7.31 6.09
N SER A 83 -1.73 -6.00 6.03
CA SER A 83 -2.15 -5.21 4.87
C SER A 83 -1.04 -4.28 4.43
N GLY A 84 -0.78 -4.22 3.11
CA GLY A 84 0.19 -3.29 2.55
C GLY A 84 1.60 -3.48 3.11
N THR A 85 2.10 -4.71 3.19
CA THR A 85 3.45 -4.98 3.67
C THR A 85 4.35 -5.48 2.55
N GLY A 86 5.58 -4.97 2.47
CA GLY A 86 6.66 -5.51 1.65
C GLY A 86 7.33 -6.71 2.32
N GLY A 87 8.50 -7.10 1.81
CA GLY A 87 9.29 -8.17 2.37
C GLY A 87 8.62 -9.54 2.36
N GLY A 88 8.98 -10.38 3.31
CA GLY A 88 8.42 -11.72 3.48
C GLY A 88 7.02 -11.71 4.09
N GLN A 89 6.23 -12.72 3.75
CA GLN A 89 4.88 -12.88 4.30
C GLN A 89 4.91 -13.09 5.83
N LYS A 90 3.84 -12.66 6.50
CA LYS A 90 3.66 -12.79 7.95
C LYS A 90 2.28 -13.36 8.25
N TYR A 91 2.15 -14.10 9.36
CA TYR A 91 0.90 -14.69 9.83
C TYR A 91 0.31 -15.77 8.90
N GLY A 92 -1.00 -15.75 8.67
CA GLY A 92 -1.73 -16.82 8.00
C GLY A 92 -2.07 -17.99 8.93
N ASN A 93 -2.14 -17.73 10.23
CA ASN A 93 -2.33 -18.81 11.21
C ASN A 93 -3.78 -19.30 11.24
N ILE A 94 -3.92 -20.60 11.52
CA ILE A 94 -5.20 -21.30 11.71
C ILE A 94 -6.09 -21.20 10.47
N LEU A 95 -5.86 -22.09 9.53
CA LEU A 95 -6.64 -22.12 8.29
C LEU A 95 -7.83 -23.04 8.44
N ILE A 96 -8.96 -22.63 7.94
CA ILE A 96 -10.13 -23.50 7.75
C ILE A 96 -10.47 -23.62 6.27
N GLN A 97 -10.90 -24.82 5.86
CA GLN A 97 -11.34 -25.08 4.50
C GLN A 97 -12.64 -25.89 4.48
N PRO A 98 -13.76 -25.35 3.92
CA PRO A 98 -14.96 -26.13 3.67
C PRO A 98 -14.72 -27.07 2.48
N CYS A 99 -15.18 -28.32 2.59
CA CYS A 99 -15.10 -29.33 1.54
C CYS A 99 -16.31 -30.26 1.54
N LEU A 100 -16.51 -31.02 0.46
CA LEU A 100 -17.58 -31.99 0.36
C LEU A 100 -17.13 -33.38 0.78
N LYS A 101 -18.08 -34.23 1.18
CA LYS A 101 -17.83 -35.64 1.52
C LYS A 101 -17.29 -36.41 0.31
N SER A 102 -17.72 -36.06 -0.89
CA SER A 102 -17.30 -36.65 -2.16
C SER A 102 -15.85 -36.30 -2.54
N GLN A 103 -15.21 -35.32 -1.88
CA GLN A 103 -13.81 -34.99 -2.13
C GLN A 103 -12.89 -35.91 -1.33
N GLU A 104 -12.05 -36.67 -2.02
CA GLU A 104 -10.98 -37.41 -1.35
C GLU A 104 -9.96 -36.41 -0.80
N LEU A 105 -9.85 -36.36 0.49
CA LEU A 105 -8.84 -35.58 1.20
C LEU A 105 -7.69 -36.52 1.51
N ASN A 106 -6.65 -36.42 0.70
CA ASN A 106 -5.34 -36.94 1.09
C ASN A 106 -4.81 -36.11 2.28
N GLU A 107 -3.68 -36.41 2.83
CA GLU A 107 -3.04 -35.71 3.97
C GLU A 107 -2.82 -34.19 3.75
N ASN A 108 -3.22 -33.63 2.60
CA ASN A 108 -3.06 -32.26 2.20
C ASN A 108 -4.40 -31.58 1.88
N ILE A 109 -4.51 -30.33 2.26
CA ILE A 109 -5.58 -29.43 1.86
C ILE A 109 -5.53 -29.21 0.35
N LEU A 110 -6.66 -29.45 -0.35
CA LEU A 110 -6.76 -29.29 -1.79
C LEU A 110 -7.25 -27.90 -2.17
N PRO A 111 -6.46 -27.11 -2.92
CA PRO A 111 -6.88 -25.78 -3.38
C PRO A 111 -8.14 -25.86 -4.27
N GLN A 112 -9.12 -25.02 -3.98
CA GLN A 112 -10.43 -25.01 -4.63
C GLN A 112 -10.58 -23.82 -5.59
N ARG A 113 -11.24 -24.05 -6.72
CA ARG A 113 -11.51 -23.03 -7.73
C ARG A 113 -12.76 -22.23 -7.38
N ARG A 114 -12.61 -20.91 -7.28
CA ARG A 114 -13.74 -19.98 -7.19
C ARG A 114 -14.35 -19.75 -8.58
N ILE A 115 -15.68 -19.67 -8.65
CA ILE A 115 -16.45 -19.27 -9.83
C ILE A 115 -17.15 -17.93 -9.64
N GLY A 116 -17.22 -17.42 -8.42
CA GLY A 116 -17.75 -16.12 -8.05
C GLY A 116 -17.16 -15.64 -6.74
N GLU A 117 -17.04 -14.32 -6.59
CA GLU A 117 -16.48 -13.68 -5.40
C GLU A 117 -17.14 -12.32 -5.18
N THR A 118 -17.42 -12.00 -3.93
CA THR A 118 -17.87 -10.68 -3.48
C THR A 118 -16.92 -10.18 -2.41
N ILE A 119 -16.38 -8.99 -2.60
CA ILE A 119 -15.53 -8.29 -1.66
C ILE A 119 -16.17 -6.94 -1.38
N ASP A 120 -16.55 -6.70 -0.14
CA ASP A 120 -17.19 -5.47 0.32
C ASP A 120 -16.66 -5.12 1.72
N LEU A 121 -16.88 -3.90 2.16
CA LEU A 121 -16.47 -3.47 3.49
C LEU A 121 -16.99 -4.40 4.58
N GLY A 122 -16.06 -5.07 5.26
CA GLY A 122 -16.37 -6.00 6.34
C GLY A 122 -17.02 -7.32 5.93
N TYR A 123 -17.04 -7.61 4.64
CA TYR A 123 -17.67 -8.82 4.10
C TYR A 123 -16.86 -9.41 2.95
N TYR A 124 -16.64 -10.71 3.03
CA TYR A 124 -16.10 -11.49 1.93
C TYR A 124 -17.01 -12.68 1.66
N ALA A 125 -17.27 -12.98 0.40
CA ALA A 125 -17.96 -14.21 0.02
C ALA A 125 -17.38 -14.81 -1.25
N CYS A 126 -17.41 -16.14 -1.35
CA CYS A 126 -17.09 -16.83 -2.59
C CYS A 126 -17.96 -18.06 -2.80
N THR A 127 -18.12 -18.42 -4.08
CA THR A 127 -18.73 -19.67 -4.51
C THR A 127 -17.68 -20.51 -5.19
N TYR A 128 -17.51 -21.75 -4.73
CA TYR A 128 -16.62 -22.71 -5.35
C TYR A 128 -17.29 -23.46 -6.51
N LYS A 129 -16.45 -24.00 -7.41
CA LYS A 129 -16.95 -24.81 -8.56
C LYS A 129 -17.78 -26.02 -8.11
N ASN A 130 -17.52 -26.56 -6.94
CA ASN A 130 -18.27 -27.68 -6.36
C ASN A 130 -19.60 -27.28 -5.67
N GLY A 131 -19.98 -26.00 -5.73
CA GLY A 131 -21.23 -25.48 -5.22
C GLY A 131 -21.19 -24.99 -3.76
N ILE A 132 -20.11 -25.17 -3.03
CA ILE A 132 -19.96 -24.61 -1.68
C ILE A 132 -19.96 -23.08 -1.75
N GLN A 133 -20.71 -22.45 -0.87
CA GLN A 133 -20.67 -21.01 -0.64
C GLN A 133 -20.09 -20.72 0.73
N THR A 134 -19.21 -19.72 0.79
CA THR A 134 -18.58 -19.23 2.01
C THR A 134 -18.80 -17.75 2.14
N GLU A 135 -19.25 -17.32 3.31
CA GLU A 135 -19.37 -15.92 3.70
C GLU A 135 -18.55 -15.66 4.96
N ILE A 136 -17.91 -14.52 5.04
CA ILE A 136 -17.00 -14.15 6.14
C ILE A 136 -17.27 -12.73 6.59
N THR A 137 -17.33 -12.51 7.90
CA THR A 137 -17.22 -11.21 8.56
C THR A 137 -16.39 -11.36 9.83
N THR A 138 -16.12 -10.26 10.54
CA THR A 138 -15.24 -10.31 11.72
C THR A 138 -15.63 -9.32 12.82
N ALA A 139 -15.26 -9.64 14.06
CA ALA A 139 -15.10 -8.72 15.16
C ALA A 139 -13.59 -8.43 15.38
N GLU A 140 -13.22 -7.68 16.41
CA GLU A 140 -11.82 -7.36 16.68
C GLU A 140 -10.93 -8.60 16.87
N ARG A 141 -11.49 -9.65 17.52
CA ARG A 141 -10.75 -10.85 17.93
C ARG A 141 -11.46 -12.15 17.60
N CYS A 142 -12.50 -12.08 16.77
CA CYS A 142 -13.33 -13.24 16.42
C CYS A 142 -13.78 -13.19 14.97
N ALA A 143 -13.46 -14.21 14.21
CA ALA A 143 -13.95 -14.39 12.84
C ALA A 143 -15.30 -15.07 12.84
N PHE A 144 -16.14 -14.73 11.88
CA PHE A 144 -17.48 -15.32 11.66
C PHE A 144 -17.55 -15.87 10.27
N TYR A 145 -17.96 -17.11 10.14
CA TYR A 145 -18.15 -17.83 8.90
C TYR A 145 -19.57 -18.33 8.77
N ARG A 146 -20.09 -18.31 7.54
CA ARG A 146 -21.33 -18.98 7.15
C ARG A 146 -21.02 -19.82 5.92
N PHE A 147 -21.21 -21.15 6.06
CA PHE A 147 -21.04 -22.09 4.97
C PHE A 147 -22.40 -22.57 4.50
N THR A 148 -22.58 -22.68 3.18
CA THR A 148 -23.71 -23.36 2.56
C THR A 148 -23.16 -24.45 1.65
N TYR A 149 -23.51 -25.69 1.96
CA TYR A 149 -23.06 -26.87 1.25
C TYR A 149 -24.17 -27.40 0.34
N PRO A 150 -23.90 -27.87 -0.89
CA PRO A 150 -24.88 -28.50 -1.77
C PRO A 150 -25.23 -29.92 -1.34
N GLU A 151 -24.47 -30.54 -0.47
CA GLU A 151 -24.61 -31.82 0.16
C GLU A 151 -24.01 -31.83 1.57
N HIS A 152 -23.86 -32.98 2.23
CA HIS A 152 -23.19 -33.06 3.53
C HIS A 152 -21.79 -32.46 3.50
N GLY A 153 -21.60 -31.38 4.26
CA GLY A 153 -20.38 -30.61 4.33
C GLY A 153 -19.37 -31.17 5.30
N ARG A 154 -18.12 -30.84 5.04
CA ARG A 154 -16.97 -31.06 5.92
C ARG A 154 -16.21 -29.76 6.15
N LEU A 155 -15.48 -29.70 7.23
CA LEU A 155 -14.57 -28.61 7.53
C LEU A 155 -13.22 -29.19 7.95
N VAL A 156 -12.18 -28.73 7.27
CA VAL A 156 -10.79 -28.94 7.68
C VAL A 156 -10.37 -27.78 8.56
N VAL A 157 -9.73 -28.06 9.69
CA VAL A 157 -9.03 -27.08 10.53
C VAL A 157 -7.55 -27.42 10.49
N ASP A 158 -6.69 -26.54 9.96
CA ASP A 158 -5.26 -26.73 9.86
C ASP A 158 -4.53 -25.70 10.72
N ALA A 159 -4.04 -26.16 11.87
CA ALA A 159 -3.24 -25.35 12.79
C ALA A 159 -1.77 -25.29 12.37
N SER A 160 -1.35 -26.04 11.36
CA SER A 160 0.02 -25.98 10.83
C SER A 160 0.17 -25.04 9.64
N TRP A 161 -0.92 -24.41 9.18
CA TRP A 161 -0.87 -23.46 8.08
C TRP A 161 -0.26 -22.11 8.51
N PHE A 162 0.49 -21.51 7.60
CA PHE A 162 1.02 -20.15 7.69
C PHE A 162 1.35 -19.62 6.29
N LEU A 163 1.35 -18.32 6.11
CA LEU A 163 1.78 -17.67 4.87
C LEU A 163 3.31 -17.77 4.70
N GLY A 164 3.80 -17.69 3.44
CA GLY A 164 5.24 -17.71 3.18
C GLY A 164 5.91 -19.08 3.36
N ARG A 165 5.13 -20.16 3.24
CA ARG A 165 5.64 -21.54 3.33
C ARG A 165 6.65 -21.90 2.25
N ASP A 166 6.46 -21.32 1.04
CA ASP A 166 7.25 -21.64 -0.14
C ASP A 166 8.15 -20.47 -0.51
N THR A 167 9.41 -20.62 -0.16
CA THR A 167 10.55 -19.95 -0.73
C THR A 167 10.44 -18.46 -1.03
N ILE A 168 10.76 -17.68 -0.05
CA ILE A 168 11.21 -16.31 -0.27
C ILE A 168 12.72 -16.39 -0.63
N PRO A 169 13.21 -15.59 -1.62
CA PRO A 169 14.62 -15.55 -1.96
C PRO A 169 15.53 -15.22 -0.79
N ASP A 170 15.05 -14.44 0.18
CA ASP A 170 15.73 -14.17 1.44
C ASP A 170 15.18 -15.06 2.55
N LYS A 171 15.92 -16.09 2.90
CA LYS A 171 15.56 -17.03 3.97
C LYS A 171 15.35 -16.38 5.33
N ARG A 172 15.88 -15.18 5.56
CA ARG A 172 15.70 -14.44 6.82
C ARG A 172 14.26 -14.00 7.02
N GLU A 173 13.56 -13.71 5.93
CA GLU A 173 12.17 -13.25 5.94
C GLU A 173 11.15 -14.39 5.78
N ALA A 174 11.59 -15.62 5.58
CA ALA A 174 10.70 -16.77 5.48
C ALA A 174 10.10 -17.09 6.84
N GLN A 175 8.80 -17.36 6.89
CA GLN A 175 8.20 -17.95 8.07
C GLN A 175 8.57 -19.44 8.20
N GLN A 176 8.70 -19.91 9.41
CA GLN A 176 9.07 -21.28 9.75
C GLN A 176 8.10 -21.83 10.79
N PHE A 177 7.56 -23.00 10.53
CA PHE A 177 6.68 -23.71 11.46
C PHE A 177 7.48 -24.31 12.62
N GLU A 178 7.02 -24.09 13.85
CA GLU A 178 7.63 -24.65 15.06
C GLU A 178 6.76 -25.69 15.77
N GLY A 179 5.45 -25.65 15.58
CA GLY A 179 4.54 -26.62 16.17
C GLY A 179 3.08 -26.17 16.14
N SER A 180 2.20 -27.12 16.41
CA SER A 180 0.77 -26.88 16.58
C SER A 180 0.14 -27.93 17.47
N HIS A 181 -1.08 -27.66 17.93
CA HIS A 181 -1.90 -28.60 18.66
C HIS A 181 -3.38 -28.33 18.39
N ILE A 182 -4.15 -29.39 18.22
CA ILE A 182 -5.60 -29.32 18.07
C ILE A 182 -6.25 -30.31 19.06
N LYS A 183 -7.28 -29.86 19.76
CA LYS A 183 -8.08 -30.65 20.68
C LYS A 183 -9.56 -30.43 20.39
N VAL A 184 -10.27 -31.52 20.17
CA VAL A 184 -11.73 -31.51 20.12
C VAL A 184 -12.26 -31.47 21.55
N VAL A 185 -12.98 -30.39 21.89
CA VAL A 185 -13.52 -30.16 23.24
C VAL A 185 -14.91 -30.74 23.38
N SER A 186 -15.73 -30.62 22.32
CA SER A 186 -17.11 -31.16 22.29
C SER A 186 -17.50 -31.43 20.83
N SER A 187 -18.74 -31.89 20.62
CA SER A 187 -19.28 -32.04 19.27
C SER A 187 -19.54 -30.74 18.52
N GLN A 188 -19.27 -29.58 19.14
CA GLN A 188 -19.43 -28.24 18.52
C GLN A 188 -18.18 -27.34 18.72
N SER A 189 -17.16 -27.82 19.41
CA SER A 189 -16.02 -26.98 19.78
C SER A 189 -14.66 -27.67 19.58
N ILE A 190 -13.74 -26.92 18.97
CA ILE A 190 -12.34 -27.30 18.76
C ILE A 190 -11.48 -26.17 19.27
N GLU A 191 -10.41 -26.47 19.99
CA GLU A 191 -9.41 -25.50 20.43
C GLU A 191 -8.01 -25.94 20.02
N GLY A 192 -7.06 -25.01 20.04
CA GLY A 192 -5.68 -25.34 19.76
C GLY A 192 -4.81 -24.10 19.56
N TRP A 193 -3.61 -24.37 19.05
CA TRP A 193 -2.63 -23.30 18.80
C TRP A 193 -1.74 -23.63 17.60
N SER A 194 -1.14 -22.57 17.04
CA SER A 194 -0.14 -22.59 15.98
C SER A 194 1.06 -21.76 16.43
N ARG A 195 2.26 -22.29 16.32
CA ARG A 195 3.52 -21.60 16.62
C ARG A 195 4.40 -21.49 15.39
N VAL A 196 4.77 -20.26 15.07
CA VAL A 196 5.50 -19.89 13.86
C VAL A 196 6.51 -18.79 14.20
N ARG A 197 7.61 -18.69 13.48
CA ARG A 197 8.59 -17.61 13.61
C ARG A 197 8.93 -17.01 12.24
N GLY A 198 9.58 -15.84 12.23
CA GLY A 198 10.04 -15.18 11.01
C GLY A 198 9.01 -14.23 10.39
N GLY A 199 9.02 -14.12 9.08
CA GLY A 199 8.30 -13.11 8.31
C GLY A 199 9.13 -11.83 8.12
N TRP A 200 8.53 -10.78 7.54
CA TRP A 200 9.23 -9.55 7.13
C TRP A 200 10.05 -8.86 8.25
N ASN A 201 9.67 -9.02 9.50
CA ASN A 201 10.42 -8.47 10.64
C ASN A 201 11.52 -9.40 11.15
N ASN A 202 11.71 -10.56 10.54
CA ASN A 202 12.65 -11.59 11.01
C ASN A 202 12.50 -11.92 12.52
N GLY A 203 11.22 -11.93 12.97
CA GLY A 203 10.85 -12.00 14.39
C GLY A 203 11.06 -13.35 15.02
N ASP A 204 11.12 -13.35 16.36
CA ASP A 204 11.11 -14.56 17.19
C ASP A 204 9.80 -15.33 17.03
N ALA A 205 9.75 -16.53 17.60
CA ALA A 205 8.56 -17.35 17.55
C ALA A 205 7.40 -16.76 18.35
N TYR A 206 6.23 -16.74 17.74
CA TYR A 206 4.96 -16.33 18.36
C TYR A 206 3.95 -17.45 18.28
N THR A 207 2.98 -17.47 19.18
CA THR A 207 1.93 -18.48 19.22
C THR A 207 0.57 -17.82 19.07
N VAL A 208 -0.23 -18.37 18.16
CA VAL A 208 -1.63 -17.97 17.95
C VAL A 208 -2.52 -19.10 18.47
N TYR A 209 -3.34 -18.82 19.46
CA TYR A 209 -4.34 -19.72 20.03
C TYR A 209 -5.68 -19.46 19.38
N PHE A 210 -6.49 -20.51 19.29
CA PHE A 210 -7.85 -20.40 18.76
C PHE A 210 -8.86 -21.25 19.54
N SER A 211 -10.10 -20.83 19.49
CA SER A 211 -11.27 -21.61 19.88
C SER A 211 -12.33 -21.48 18.81
N LEU A 212 -12.68 -22.59 18.19
CA LEU A 212 -13.70 -22.70 17.15
C LEU A 212 -14.99 -23.21 17.78
N LEU A 213 -16.10 -22.53 17.48
CA LEU A 213 -17.45 -22.91 17.88
C LEU A 213 -18.37 -23.01 16.66
N SER A 214 -18.99 -24.17 16.46
CA SER A 214 -20.01 -24.40 15.45
C SER A 214 -21.41 -24.29 16.06
N ASP A 215 -22.38 -23.75 15.32
CA ASP A 215 -23.81 -23.71 15.72
C ASP A 215 -24.51 -25.05 15.61
N VAL A 216 -23.94 -25.98 14.84
CA VAL A 216 -24.46 -27.37 14.68
C VAL A 216 -23.43 -28.39 15.11
N PRO A 217 -23.84 -29.55 15.66
CA PRO A 217 -22.91 -30.61 15.99
C PRO A 217 -22.20 -31.19 14.76
N PHE A 218 -20.94 -31.57 14.95
CA PHE A 218 -20.14 -32.27 13.96
C PHE A 218 -19.69 -33.65 14.46
N ILE A 219 -19.29 -34.49 13.52
CA ILE A 219 -18.64 -35.77 13.77
C ILE A 219 -17.17 -35.61 13.38
N VAL A 220 -16.28 -36.03 14.23
CA VAL A 220 -14.82 -36.03 13.95
C VAL A 220 -14.52 -37.24 13.07
N GLU A 221 -14.04 -37.02 11.87
CA GLU A 221 -13.56 -38.06 10.95
C GLU A 221 -12.08 -38.40 11.18
N SER A 222 -11.26 -37.38 11.41
CA SER A 222 -9.87 -37.53 11.83
C SER A 222 -9.38 -36.27 12.55
N CYS A 223 -8.48 -36.45 13.51
CA CYS A 223 -7.87 -35.32 14.20
C CYS A 223 -6.48 -35.69 14.70
N ASN A 224 -5.49 -34.85 14.45
CA ASN A 224 -4.15 -34.97 14.99
C ASN A 224 -3.64 -33.58 15.43
N GLU A 225 -2.37 -33.45 15.78
CA GLU A 225 -1.78 -32.22 16.28
C GLU A 225 -1.80 -31.06 15.26
N ARG A 226 -1.95 -31.32 13.96
CA ARG A 226 -1.86 -30.36 12.88
C ARG A 226 -3.18 -30.09 12.19
N LEU A 227 -3.97 -31.16 12.02
CA LEU A 227 -5.15 -31.14 11.15
C LEU A 227 -6.30 -31.89 11.79
N CYS A 228 -7.47 -31.27 11.79
CA CYS A 228 -8.71 -31.88 12.23
C CYS A 228 -9.75 -31.80 11.10
N LEU A 229 -10.38 -32.93 10.75
CA LEU A 229 -11.44 -33.02 9.78
C LEU A 229 -12.74 -33.39 10.50
N VAL A 230 -13.73 -32.53 10.33
CA VAL A 230 -15.08 -32.76 10.89
C VAL A 230 -16.14 -32.76 9.80
N ALA A 231 -17.22 -33.53 10.00
CA ALA A 231 -18.36 -33.64 9.10
C ALA A 231 -19.62 -33.12 9.76
N PHE A 232 -20.44 -32.42 8.99
CA PHE A 232 -21.76 -31.90 9.40
C PHE A 232 -22.90 -32.68 8.74
N SER A 233 -23.99 -32.80 9.45
CA SER A 233 -25.27 -33.32 8.90
C SER A 233 -26.14 -32.20 8.30
N SER A 234 -25.79 -30.94 8.51
CA SER A 234 -26.49 -29.75 8.03
C SER A 234 -25.86 -29.20 6.77
N GLU A 235 -26.67 -28.71 5.82
CA GLU A 235 -26.23 -27.98 4.66
C GLU A 235 -25.84 -26.53 4.98
N LYS A 236 -26.31 -25.97 6.08
CA LYS A 236 -25.95 -24.62 6.55
C LYS A 236 -25.26 -24.71 7.90
N VAL A 237 -24.11 -24.12 8.00
CA VAL A 237 -23.27 -24.17 9.20
C VAL A 237 -22.69 -22.79 9.46
N ASN A 238 -22.87 -22.27 10.68
CA ASN A 238 -22.16 -21.07 11.13
C ASN A 238 -21.02 -21.47 12.06
N VAL A 239 -19.85 -20.87 11.84
CA VAL A 239 -18.67 -21.11 12.65
C VAL A 239 -18.13 -19.77 13.14
N LYS A 240 -17.77 -19.72 14.42
CA LYS A 240 -17.04 -18.59 15.02
C LYS A 240 -15.66 -19.08 15.44
N ILE A 241 -14.64 -18.24 15.24
CA ILE A 241 -13.28 -18.54 15.66
C ILE A 241 -12.74 -17.36 16.47
N GLY A 242 -12.69 -17.54 17.77
CA GLY A 242 -11.97 -16.63 18.67
C GLY A 242 -10.48 -16.87 18.57
N VAL A 243 -9.69 -15.81 18.55
CA VAL A 243 -8.23 -15.83 18.43
C VAL A 243 -7.60 -15.09 19.60
N SER A 244 -6.49 -15.61 20.11
CA SER A 244 -5.69 -14.98 21.15
C SER A 244 -4.21 -15.27 20.96
N PHE A 245 -3.36 -14.39 21.48
CA PHE A 245 -1.91 -14.63 21.59
C PHE A 245 -1.50 -15.08 23.00
N ILE A 246 -2.48 -15.33 23.89
CA ILE A 246 -2.26 -15.70 25.30
C ILE A 246 -2.55 -17.17 25.56
N SER A 247 -3.77 -17.64 25.27
CA SER A 247 -4.20 -19.00 25.57
C SER A 247 -5.49 -19.38 24.83
N CYS A 248 -5.83 -20.68 24.82
CA CYS A 248 -7.11 -21.19 24.28
C CYS A 248 -8.31 -20.65 25.06
N GLU A 249 -8.22 -20.54 26.40
CA GLU A 249 -9.27 -19.98 27.25
C GLU A 249 -9.54 -18.50 26.88
N LYS A 250 -8.47 -17.75 26.62
CA LYS A 250 -8.61 -16.36 26.17
C LYS A 250 -9.20 -16.28 24.77
N ALA A 251 -8.81 -17.18 23.87
CA ALA A 251 -9.40 -17.29 22.53
C ALA A 251 -10.90 -17.63 22.61
N GLN A 252 -11.30 -18.51 23.52
CA GLN A 252 -12.71 -18.82 23.80
C GLN A 252 -13.45 -17.57 24.34
N ALA A 253 -12.87 -16.86 25.29
CA ALA A 253 -13.43 -15.63 25.83
C ALA A 253 -13.56 -14.50 24.77
N ASN A 254 -12.80 -14.53 23.71
CA ASN A 254 -12.86 -13.59 22.60
C ASN A 254 -13.98 -13.91 21.58
N ILE A 255 -14.67 -15.06 21.71
CA ILE A 255 -15.82 -15.40 20.87
C ILE A 255 -16.99 -14.46 21.23
N VAL A 256 -17.49 -13.75 20.22
CA VAL A 256 -18.60 -12.82 20.38
C VAL A 256 -19.94 -13.54 20.23
N ASP A 257 -20.84 -13.41 21.22
CA ASP A 257 -22.16 -14.05 21.18
C ASP A 257 -23.18 -13.18 20.45
N CYS A 258 -23.15 -13.24 19.11
CA CYS A 258 -24.15 -12.63 18.25
C CYS A 258 -24.23 -13.39 16.91
N SER A 259 -25.26 -13.13 16.10
CA SER A 259 -25.38 -13.69 14.77
C SER A 259 -24.39 -13.05 13.78
N PHE A 260 -24.12 -13.74 12.67
CA PHE A 260 -23.32 -13.24 11.55
C PHE A 260 -23.81 -11.86 11.05
N ASP A 261 -25.12 -11.74 10.79
CA ASP A 261 -25.68 -10.49 10.24
C ASP A 261 -25.63 -9.33 11.24
N LYS A 262 -25.79 -9.64 12.54
CA LYS A 262 -25.61 -8.64 13.60
C LYS A 262 -24.17 -8.18 13.69
N GLN A 263 -23.20 -9.08 13.56
CA GLN A 263 -21.79 -8.71 13.58
C GLN A 263 -21.41 -7.86 12.36
N LEU A 264 -21.86 -8.24 11.17
CA LEU A 264 -21.64 -7.46 9.95
C LEU A 264 -22.22 -6.04 10.08
N SER A 265 -23.42 -5.92 10.62
CA SER A 265 -24.03 -4.59 10.89
C SER A 265 -23.23 -3.79 11.90
N THR A 266 -22.72 -4.42 12.95
CA THR A 266 -21.89 -3.78 13.98
C THR A 266 -20.57 -3.30 13.38
N LEU A 267 -19.92 -4.11 12.56
CA LEU A 267 -18.70 -3.78 11.86
C LEU A 267 -18.90 -2.57 10.92
N LYS A 268 -19.94 -2.59 10.08
CA LYS A 268 -20.24 -1.47 9.18
C LYS A 268 -20.56 -0.19 9.93
N ALA A 269 -21.28 -0.27 11.06
CA ALA A 269 -21.55 0.89 11.91
C ALA A 269 -20.26 1.49 12.53
N GLU A 270 -19.32 0.64 12.93
CA GLU A 270 -18.05 1.11 13.45
C GLU A 270 -17.19 1.78 12.36
N TRP A 271 -17.13 1.21 11.17
CA TRP A 271 -16.48 1.86 10.04
C TRP A 271 -17.15 3.19 9.67
N GLN A 272 -18.48 3.26 9.65
CA GLN A 272 -19.20 4.51 9.43
C GLN A 272 -18.81 5.57 10.47
N ARG A 273 -18.69 5.17 11.75
CA ARG A 273 -18.25 6.07 12.84
C ARG A 273 -16.85 6.60 12.60
N MET A 274 -15.94 5.73 12.15
CA MET A 274 -14.55 6.11 11.88
C MET A 274 -14.43 7.00 10.63
N LEU A 275 -15.01 6.58 9.51
CA LEU A 275 -14.92 7.28 8.24
C LEU A 275 -15.57 8.68 8.28
N SER A 276 -16.64 8.85 9.07
CA SER A 276 -17.35 10.14 9.18
C SER A 276 -16.58 11.26 9.87
N ARG A 277 -15.45 10.95 10.53
CA ARG A 277 -14.60 11.96 11.18
C ARG A 277 -13.84 12.85 10.19
N LEU A 278 -13.53 12.32 9.03
CA LEU A 278 -12.85 13.07 7.97
C LEU A 278 -13.77 13.09 6.74
N ARG A 279 -14.32 14.25 6.45
CA ARG A 279 -15.29 14.42 5.37
C ARG A 279 -14.62 15.00 4.15
N TYR A 280 -14.74 14.27 3.06
CA TYR A 280 -14.31 14.68 1.73
C TYR A 280 -15.51 14.69 0.79
N GLN A 281 -15.54 15.64 -0.15
CA GLN A 281 -16.54 15.72 -1.20
C GLN A 281 -15.84 15.81 -2.56
N GLY A 282 -16.32 15.04 -3.52
CA GLY A 282 -15.76 14.98 -4.86
C GLY A 282 -16.62 14.10 -5.77
N THR A 283 -16.07 13.71 -6.90
CA THR A 283 -16.71 12.72 -7.77
C THR A 283 -16.82 11.37 -7.06
N GLU A 284 -17.70 10.50 -7.51
CA GLU A 284 -17.87 9.16 -6.93
C GLU A 284 -16.54 8.37 -6.95
N ARG A 285 -15.76 8.49 -8.03
CA ARG A 285 -14.42 7.93 -8.15
C ARG A 285 -13.49 8.46 -7.06
N ASN A 286 -13.46 9.79 -6.87
CA ASN A 286 -12.60 10.41 -5.87
C ASN A 286 -13.04 10.04 -4.44
N MET A 287 -14.36 9.99 -4.19
CA MET A 287 -14.91 9.52 -2.91
C MET A 287 -14.46 8.09 -2.62
N ARG A 288 -14.49 7.21 -3.63
CA ARG A 288 -14.05 5.82 -3.51
C ARG A 288 -12.56 5.72 -3.21
N MET A 289 -11.73 6.45 -3.92
CA MET A 289 -10.28 6.52 -3.66
C MET A 289 -10.01 7.03 -2.24
N PHE A 290 -10.65 8.12 -1.85
CA PHE A 290 -10.42 8.78 -0.56
C PHE A 290 -10.82 7.89 0.63
N TYR A 291 -12.05 7.36 0.62
CA TYR A 291 -12.55 6.56 1.75
C TYR A 291 -11.92 5.17 1.81
N THR A 292 -11.52 4.60 0.68
CA THR A 292 -10.72 3.38 0.69
C THR A 292 -9.30 3.64 1.22
N ALA A 293 -8.68 4.74 0.85
CA ALA A 293 -7.39 5.15 1.42
C ALA A 293 -7.50 5.34 2.95
N LEU A 294 -8.58 5.99 3.42
CA LEU A 294 -8.83 6.16 4.85
C LEU A 294 -9.07 4.83 5.56
N TYR A 295 -9.76 3.88 4.92
CA TYR A 295 -9.91 2.51 5.40
C TYR A 295 -8.55 1.81 5.54
N HIS A 296 -7.67 1.91 4.56
CA HIS A 296 -6.34 1.29 4.59
C HIS A 296 -5.48 1.80 5.76
N THR A 297 -5.54 3.09 6.08
CA THR A 297 -4.75 3.67 7.19
C THR A 297 -5.13 3.13 8.56
N MET A 298 -6.24 2.41 8.68
CA MET A 298 -6.75 1.84 9.94
C MET A 298 -6.70 0.32 9.98
N LEU A 299 -6.02 -0.30 9.00
CA LEU A 299 -5.80 -1.75 9.02
C LEU A 299 -4.58 -2.14 9.86
N MET A 300 -3.61 -1.23 10.01
CA MET A 300 -2.39 -1.39 10.81
C MET A 300 -2.02 -0.05 11.45
N PRO A 301 -1.32 -0.04 12.63
CA PRO A 301 -1.03 -1.18 13.49
C PRO A 301 -2.30 -1.79 14.09
N VAL A 302 -2.21 -2.96 14.71
CA VAL A 302 -3.37 -3.64 15.31
C VAL A 302 -3.44 -3.43 16.81
N ASN A 303 -4.66 -3.21 17.33
CA ASN A 303 -4.89 -3.14 18.78
C ASN A 303 -4.86 -4.56 19.39
N ARG A 304 -3.80 -4.83 20.14
CA ARG A 304 -3.59 -6.10 20.85
C ARG A 304 -3.56 -5.91 22.35
N THR A 305 -4.21 -4.89 22.88
CA THR A 305 -4.31 -4.63 24.30
C THR A 305 -4.87 -5.85 25.04
N GLY A 306 -4.08 -6.37 26.00
CA GLY A 306 -4.42 -7.59 26.73
C GLY A 306 -4.17 -8.90 25.96
N GLU A 307 -3.42 -8.83 24.85
CA GLU A 307 -3.02 -9.98 24.02
C GLU A 307 -1.48 -10.08 23.85
N ASN A 308 -0.72 -9.43 24.72
CA ASN A 308 0.74 -9.58 24.77
C ASN A 308 1.11 -10.67 25.77
N PRO A 309 1.82 -11.75 25.37
CA PRO A 309 2.19 -12.84 26.26
C PRO A 309 3.35 -12.51 27.20
N LYS A 310 4.08 -11.41 26.99
CA LYS A 310 5.30 -11.07 27.72
C LYS A 310 5.03 -10.13 28.91
N TRP A 311 4.07 -9.23 28.78
CA TRP A 311 3.73 -8.20 29.78
C TRP A 311 2.30 -7.70 29.59
N THR A 312 1.75 -7.05 30.62
CA THR A 312 0.32 -6.70 30.69
C THR A 312 0.02 -5.21 30.62
N ASP A 313 1.05 -4.36 30.42
CA ASP A 313 0.85 -2.92 30.31
C ASP A 313 -0.10 -2.57 29.14
N ALA A 314 -0.93 -1.58 29.35
CA ALA A 314 -1.93 -1.14 28.38
C ALA A 314 -1.84 0.39 28.16
N PRO A 315 -2.13 0.86 26.95
CA PRO A 315 -2.51 0.13 25.75
C PRO A 315 -1.34 -0.63 25.11
N TYR A 316 -1.66 -1.61 24.26
CA TYR A 316 -0.69 -2.33 23.44
C TYR A 316 -1.16 -2.43 21.99
N TYR A 317 -0.35 -1.96 21.07
CA TYR A 317 -0.49 -2.16 19.64
C TYR A 317 0.70 -2.97 19.12
N ASP A 318 0.45 -3.79 18.12
CA ASP A 318 1.46 -4.55 17.39
C ASP A 318 1.28 -4.36 15.87
N ASP A 319 2.12 -5.03 15.09
CA ASP A 319 2.12 -4.89 13.63
C ASP A 319 2.39 -3.45 13.17
N TYR A 320 3.38 -2.82 13.80
CA TYR A 320 4.05 -1.65 13.24
C TYR A 320 4.90 -2.14 12.08
N TYR A 321 4.36 -2.07 10.86
CA TYR A 321 5.09 -2.58 9.70
C TYR A 321 6.39 -1.82 9.51
N ALA A 322 6.28 -0.50 9.42
CA ALA A 322 7.42 0.37 9.26
C ALA A 322 7.07 1.77 9.73
N ILE A 323 7.59 2.18 10.88
CA ILE A 323 7.41 3.54 11.37
C ILE A 323 8.14 4.55 10.45
N TRP A 324 9.24 4.13 9.81
CA TRP A 324 9.94 4.89 8.77
C TRP A 324 9.04 5.36 7.64
N ASP A 325 8.01 4.59 7.28
CA ASP A 325 7.02 4.93 6.27
C ASP A 325 5.87 5.75 6.87
N THR A 326 5.26 5.23 7.92
CA THR A 326 3.99 5.74 8.47
C THR A 326 4.12 7.08 9.17
N TYR A 327 5.29 7.42 9.74
CA TYR A 327 5.48 8.72 10.41
C TYR A 327 5.24 9.91 9.47
N ARG A 328 5.51 9.73 8.17
CA ARG A 328 5.47 10.81 7.16
C ARG A 328 4.05 11.29 6.88
N THR A 329 3.07 10.42 6.99
CA THR A 329 1.69 10.70 6.55
C THR A 329 0.62 10.13 7.46
N SER A 330 0.68 8.85 7.85
CA SER A 330 -0.34 8.18 8.66
C SER A 330 -0.37 8.69 10.11
N THR A 331 0.81 8.85 10.72
CA THR A 331 0.94 9.36 12.09
C THR A 331 0.27 10.73 12.26
N PRO A 332 0.59 11.77 11.46
CA PRO A 332 -0.10 13.04 11.59
C PRO A 332 -1.58 12.96 11.23
N LEU A 333 -2.00 12.07 10.31
CA LEU A 333 -3.41 11.87 10.00
C LEU A 333 -4.17 11.38 11.25
N LEU A 334 -3.64 10.36 11.91
CA LEU A 334 -4.23 9.84 13.14
C LEU A 334 -4.17 10.85 14.27
N GLY A 335 -3.05 11.55 14.44
CA GLY A 335 -2.90 12.58 15.48
C GLY A 335 -3.92 13.71 15.40
N ILE A 336 -4.36 14.07 14.19
CA ILE A 336 -5.30 15.16 13.96
C ILE A 336 -6.75 14.68 14.03
N TYR A 337 -7.10 13.60 13.34
CA TYR A 337 -8.48 13.18 13.20
C TYR A 337 -8.90 12.06 14.18
N TYR A 338 -7.92 11.37 14.77
CA TYR A 338 -8.13 10.24 15.69
C TYR A 338 -7.16 10.33 16.89
N PRO A 339 -7.12 11.49 17.61
CA PRO A 339 -6.09 11.77 18.61
C PRO A 339 -6.07 10.77 19.78
N GLU A 340 -7.22 10.17 20.13
CA GLU A 340 -7.29 9.13 21.16
C GLU A 340 -6.56 7.84 20.72
N ILE A 341 -6.65 7.49 19.44
CA ILE A 341 -5.97 6.31 18.88
C ILE A 341 -4.47 6.59 18.79
N GLN A 342 -4.08 7.76 18.27
CA GLN A 342 -2.68 8.13 18.18
C GLN A 342 -2.01 8.23 19.56
N ARG A 343 -2.72 8.75 20.56
CA ARG A 343 -2.26 8.74 21.96
C ARG A 343 -1.99 7.31 22.43
N ASP A 344 -2.91 6.38 22.16
CA ASP A 344 -2.77 4.98 22.59
C ASP A 344 -1.65 4.26 21.84
N ILE A 345 -1.44 4.59 20.55
CA ILE A 345 -0.28 4.12 19.79
C ILE A 345 1.04 4.61 20.41
N VAL A 346 1.14 5.91 20.74
CA VAL A 346 2.34 6.46 21.40
C VAL A 346 2.56 5.80 22.76
N ASN A 347 1.53 5.66 23.58
CA ASN A 347 1.63 4.97 24.87
C ASN A 347 2.03 3.50 24.70
N SER A 348 1.62 2.84 23.62
CA SER A 348 2.07 1.48 23.30
C SER A 348 3.58 1.44 22.99
N LEU A 349 4.11 2.41 22.22
CA LEU A 349 5.56 2.51 21.99
C LEU A 349 6.32 2.68 23.31
N LEU A 350 5.79 3.50 24.23
CA LEU A 350 6.40 3.70 25.55
C LEU A 350 6.29 2.45 26.44
N ASN A 351 5.21 1.69 26.37
CA ASN A 351 5.06 0.42 27.08
C ASN A 351 6.04 -0.63 26.55
N ILE A 352 6.26 -0.69 25.21
CA ILE A 352 7.28 -1.54 24.61
C ILE A 352 8.68 -1.12 25.12
N TYR A 353 9.02 0.17 25.06
CA TYR A 353 10.29 0.67 25.59
C TYR A 353 10.49 0.30 27.06
N LYS A 354 9.49 0.53 27.91
CA LYS A 354 9.53 0.27 29.34
C LYS A 354 9.79 -1.20 29.68
N ASN A 355 9.19 -2.12 28.91
CA ASN A 355 9.26 -3.55 29.19
C ASN A 355 10.37 -4.28 28.39
N GLU A 356 10.74 -3.77 27.22
CA GLU A 356 11.67 -4.43 26.31
C GLU A 356 12.97 -3.61 26.05
N GLY A 357 13.01 -2.33 26.46
CA GLY A 357 14.22 -1.52 26.48
C GLY A 357 14.42 -0.56 25.32
N TYR A 358 13.73 -0.78 24.17
CA TYR A 358 13.78 0.08 22.97
C TYR A 358 12.38 0.28 22.40
N MET A 359 12.16 1.41 21.73
CA MET A 359 11.00 1.56 20.85
C MET A 359 11.22 0.78 19.57
N PRO A 360 10.17 0.23 18.92
CA PRO A 360 10.31 -0.42 17.63
C PRO A 360 10.44 0.60 16.49
N ASP A 361 11.20 0.27 15.44
CA ASP A 361 11.01 0.83 14.10
C ASP A 361 10.01 -0.02 13.30
N ALA A 362 10.13 -1.34 13.45
CA ALA A 362 9.16 -2.32 12.97
C ALA A 362 8.90 -3.38 14.05
N ARG A 363 7.65 -3.85 14.17
CA ARG A 363 7.26 -4.86 15.16
C ARG A 363 6.12 -5.72 14.64
N SER A 364 6.20 -7.02 14.84
CA SER A 364 5.11 -7.96 14.55
C SER A 364 5.30 -9.28 15.29
N GLY A 365 4.22 -9.87 15.80
CA GLY A 365 4.26 -11.12 16.54
C GLY A 365 5.00 -10.98 17.88
N ASP A 366 4.75 -9.90 18.62
CA ASP A 366 5.33 -9.58 19.93
C ASP A 366 6.86 -9.40 19.93
N CYS A 367 7.45 -9.05 18.78
CA CYS A 367 8.89 -8.94 18.62
C CYS A 367 9.27 -7.74 17.76
N ASN A 368 10.19 -6.88 18.28
CA ASN A 368 10.85 -5.86 17.48
C ASN A 368 11.71 -6.53 16.41
N GLY A 369 11.84 -5.91 15.27
CA GLY A 369 12.75 -6.40 14.26
C GLY A 369 12.63 -5.63 12.96
N ARG A 370 13.69 -5.73 12.19
CA ARG A 370 13.84 -5.14 10.87
C ARG A 370 13.82 -3.62 10.87
N THR A 371 14.77 -3.00 11.61
CA THR A 371 15.02 -1.56 11.51
C THR A 371 15.30 -1.18 10.06
N GLN A 372 14.78 -0.03 9.63
CA GLN A 372 14.94 0.48 8.28
C GLN A 372 15.93 1.66 8.21
N GLY A 373 15.45 2.86 7.96
CA GLY A 373 16.29 4.03 7.74
C GLY A 373 16.59 4.87 8.98
N GLY A 374 15.81 4.74 10.04
CA GLY A 374 15.92 5.56 11.24
C GLY A 374 15.30 4.89 12.47
N SER A 375 15.14 5.65 13.54
CA SER A 375 14.48 5.24 14.78
C SER A 375 13.25 6.14 15.02
N HIS A 376 12.32 6.11 14.09
CA HIS A 376 11.29 7.16 13.93
C HIS A 376 10.17 7.13 14.99
N GLY A 377 10.29 6.31 16.03
CA GLY A 377 9.54 6.49 17.26
C GLY A 377 9.68 7.91 17.82
N GLU A 378 10.85 8.53 17.65
CA GLU A 378 11.15 9.92 18.00
C GLU A 378 10.27 10.91 17.22
N VAL A 379 10.07 10.68 15.92
CA VAL A 379 9.22 11.54 15.10
C VAL A 379 7.75 11.39 15.51
N VAL A 380 7.29 10.17 15.78
CA VAL A 380 5.93 9.88 16.25
C VAL A 380 5.63 10.60 17.56
N ILE A 381 6.58 10.58 18.51
CA ILE A 381 6.47 11.28 19.79
C ILE A 381 6.48 12.80 19.59
N ALA A 382 7.42 13.32 18.80
CA ALA A 382 7.53 14.76 18.53
C ALA A 382 6.27 15.30 17.83
N ASP A 383 5.67 14.55 16.89
CA ASP A 383 4.42 14.93 16.25
C ASP A 383 3.27 14.99 17.25
N ALA A 384 3.15 13.99 18.13
CA ALA A 384 2.15 13.98 19.20
C ALA A 384 2.35 15.15 20.18
N PHE A 385 3.61 15.45 20.53
CA PHE A 385 3.97 16.56 21.42
C PHE A 385 3.61 17.90 20.79
N ALA A 386 4.04 18.15 19.56
CA ALA A 386 3.78 19.39 18.83
C ALA A 386 2.28 19.66 18.67
N ARG A 387 1.48 18.62 18.39
CA ARG A 387 0.02 18.71 18.30
C ARG A 387 -0.68 18.75 19.65
N GLY A 388 0.04 18.69 20.76
CA GLY A 388 -0.50 18.82 22.11
C GLY A 388 -1.36 17.65 22.57
N LEU A 389 -1.13 16.43 22.09
CA LEU A 389 -1.85 15.24 22.53
C LEU A 389 -1.67 15.03 24.03
N LYS A 390 -2.80 14.84 24.73
CA LYS A 390 -2.80 14.66 26.20
C LYS A 390 -2.82 13.18 26.57
N GLY A 391 -2.41 12.87 27.80
CA GLY A 391 -2.40 11.50 28.33
C GLY A 391 -1.18 10.68 27.89
N ILE A 392 -0.09 11.33 27.58
CA ILE A 392 1.22 10.76 27.26
C ILE A 392 2.22 11.27 28.30
N ASP A 393 3.05 10.38 28.85
CA ASP A 393 4.18 10.74 29.70
C ASP A 393 5.37 11.17 28.83
N TYR A 394 5.46 12.46 28.53
CA TYR A 394 6.51 13.00 27.68
C TYR A 394 7.90 13.01 28.33
N GLU A 395 8.02 12.95 29.64
CA GLU A 395 9.31 12.75 30.31
C GLU A 395 9.85 11.33 30.09
N LEU A 396 8.97 10.34 30.19
CA LEU A 396 9.30 8.96 29.81
C LEU A 396 9.60 8.86 28.32
N ALA A 397 8.82 9.54 27.49
CA ALA A 397 9.00 9.58 26.03
C ALA A 397 10.36 10.14 25.64
N LEU A 398 10.77 11.26 26.26
CA LEU A 398 12.10 11.84 26.02
C LEU A 398 13.23 10.88 26.44
N LYS A 399 13.07 10.12 27.51
CA LYS A 399 14.03 9.10 27.93
C LYS A 399 14.12 7.96 26.91
N ALA A 400 13.00 7.52 26.33
CA ALA A 400 12.97 6.51 25.28
C ALA A 400 13.68 6.98 24.03
N MET A 401 13.40 8.21 23.56
CA MET A 401 14.07 8.83 22.41
C MET A 401 15.59 8.94 22.62
N ILE A 402 16.02 9.40 23.79
CA ILE A 402 17.46 9.50 24.14
C ILE A 402 18.11 8.13 24.22
N LYS A 403 17.40 7.10 24.68
CA LYS A 403 17.91 5.73 24.70
C LYS A 403 18.30 5.25 23.31
N ASP A 404 17.43 5.44 22.34
CA ASP A 404 17.69 5.04 20.94
C ASP A 404 18.87 5.84 20.35
N ALA A 405 19.03 7.12 20.73
CA ALA A 405 20.07 8.01 20.23
C ALA A 405 21.46 7.87 20.91
N GLU A 406 21.55 7.27 22.10
CA GLU A 406 22.80 7.23 22.87
C GLU A 406 23.30 5.82 23.17
N VAL A 407 22.42 4.82 23.23
CA VAL A 407 22.80 3.47 23.64
C VAL A 407 22.72 2.53 22.47
N PRO A 408 23.85 1.96 22.02
CA PRO A 408 23.83 0.96 20.96
C PRO A 408 23.03 -0.28 21.40
N PRO A 409 22.15 -0.79 20.54
CA PRO A 409 21.43 -2.03 20.81
C PRO A 409 22.36 -3.24 20.70
N VAL A 410 21.93 -4.39 21.22
CA VAL A 410 22.63 -5.67 21.02
C VAL A 410 22.52 -6.12 19.57
N ASP A 411 21.37 -5.89 18.94
CA ASP A 411 21.07 -6.25 17.55
C ASP A 411 20.42 -5.04 16.84
N ASP A 412 21.19 -4.33 16.03
CA ASP A 412 20.75 -3.13 15.32
C ASP A 412 19.86 -3.43 14.08
N GLU A 413 19.65 -4.70 13.78
CA GLU A 413 18.61 -5.14 12.85
C GLU A 413 17.24 -5.27 13.52
N LYS A 414 17.19 -5.36 14.86
CA LYS A 414 15.94 -5.49 15.62
C LYS A 414 15.45 -4.16 16.20
N GLU A 415 16.35 -3.30 16.66
CA GLU A 415 15.98 -2.14 17.47
C GLU A 415 17.08 -1.07 17.50
N GLY A 416 16.75 0.11 18.00
CA GLY A 416 17.68 1.21 18.16
C GLY A 416 18.31 1.70 16.85
N ARG A 417 19.47 2.35 16.96
CA ARG A 417 20.17 2.97 15.83
C ARG A 417 21.40 2.16 15.40
N GLY A 418 21.41 1.67 14.17
CA GLY A 418 22.58 1.02 13.59
C GLY A 418 23.65 2.04 13.18
N GLY A 419 24.94 1.69 13.39
CA GLY A 419 26.06 2.60 13.16
C GLY A 419 26.14 3.75 14.16
N LEU A 420 25.51 3.63 15.33
CA LEU A 420 25.39 4.69 16.33
C LEU A 420 26.72 5.14 16.88
N LYS A 421 27.68 4.23 17.07
CA LYS A 421 29.03 4.56 17.54
C LYS A 421 29.72 5.56 16.60
N GLU A 422 29.68 5.29 15.33
CA GLU A 422 30.26 6.14 14.29
C GLU A 422 29.49 7.46 14.17
N TYR A 423 28.17 7.40 14.16
CA TYR A 423 27.33 8.59 14.13
C TYR A 423 27.64 9.54 15.30
N ASN A 424 27.73 9.02 16.52
CA ASN A 424 28.02 9.83 17.70
C ASN A 424 29.45 10.36 17.75
N SER A 425 30.43 9.67 17.13
CA SER A 425 31.84 10.10 17.16
C SER A 425 32.25 10.95 15.97
N LEU A 426 31.70 10.69 14.77
CA LEU A 426 32.07 11.35 13.52
C LEU A 426 31.03 12.39 13.07
N GLY A 427 29.81 12.36 13.62
CA GLY A 427 28.68 13.13 13.13
C GLY A 427 28.10 12.59 11.81
N TYR A 428 28.50 11.39 11.38
CA TYR A 428 27.91 10.68 10.23
C TYR A 428 28.27 9.19 10.30
N ILE A 429 27.57 8.39 9.55
CA ILE A 429 27.86 6.97 9.41
C ILE A 429 28.68 6.78 8.11
N PRO A 430 29.88 6.20 8.20
CA PRO A 430 30.74 6.05 7.03
C PRO A 430 30.26 4.94 6.10
N TYR A 431 30.61 5.06 4.83
CA TYR A 431 30.35 4.03 3.84
C TYR A 431 30.95 2.68 4.27
N GLY A 432 30.19 1.60 4.09
CA GLY A 432 30.54 0.26 4.52
C GLY A 432 29.68 -0.27 5.65
N ILE A 433 29.01 0.62 6.41
CA ILE A 433 27.94 0.29 7.33
C ILE A 433 26.62 0.32 6.55
N PRO A 434 25.74 -0.67 6.72
CA PRO A 434 24.47 -0.70 6.00
C PRO A 434 23.66 0.58 6.17
N ARG A 435 23.09 1.09 5.08
CA ARG A 435 22.18 2.26 5.08
C ARG A 435 22.79 3.56 5.60
N ALA A 436 24.12 3.68 5.53
CA ALA A 436 24.86 4.77 6.17
C ALA A 436 24.40 6.17 5.75
N GLY A 437 24.11 6.39 4.47
CA GLY A 437 23.62 7.67 3.94
C GLY A 437 22.23 7.99 4.46
N THR A 438 21.30 7.03 4.32
CA THR A 438 19.93 7.13 4.86
C THR A 438 19.96 7.41 6.35
N ARG A 439 20.60 6.53 7.13
CA ARG A 439 20.67 6.64 8.60
C ARG A 439 21.24 7.97 9.06
N THR A 440 22.28 8.49 8.39
CA THR A 440 22.85 9.82 8.76
C THR A 440 21.83 10.93 8.58
N VAL A 441 21.10 10.94 7.48
CA VAL A 441 20.11 11.99 7.19
C VAL A 441 18.89 11.86 8.10
N GLU A 442 18.35 10.65 8.23
CA GLU A 442 17.17 10.39 9.06
C GLU A 442 17.45 10.61 10.55
N TYR A 443 18.61 10.16 11.08
CA TYR A 443 18.99 10.43 12.47
C TYR A 443 19.17 11.92 12.75
N SER A 444 19.56 12.73 11.75
CA SER A 444 19.58 14.19 11.92
C SER A 444 18.20 14.75 12.15
N PHE A 445 17.18 14.17 11.54
CA PHE A 445 15.78 14.53 11.75
C PHE A 445 15.28 14.00 13.10
N ASP A 446 15.58 12.75 13.44
CA ASP A 446 15.24 12.16 14.73
C ASP A 446 15.85 12.99 15.89
N ASP A 447 17.10 13.41 15.76
CA ASP A 447 17.77 14.28 16.73
C ASP A 447 17.10 15.66 16.85
N TRP A 448 16.64 16.24 15.74
CA TRP A 448 15.84 17.46 15.77
C TRP A 448 14.52 17.24 16.56
N CYS A 449 13.87 16.10 16.36
CA CYS A 449 12.65 15.75 17.09
C CYS A 449 12.91 15.64 18.61
N ILE A 450 14.00 14.98 19.01
CA ILE A 450 14.43 14.94 20.43
C ILE A 450 14.60 16.36 20.99
N ALA A 451 15.29 17.24 20.22
CA ALA A 451 15.50 18.62 20.63
C ALA A 451 14.17 19.37 20.86
N GLN A 452 13.18 19.22 19.95
CA GLN A 452 11.90 19.93 20.10
C GLN A 452 11.15 19.48 21.36
N VAL A 453 11.11 18.18 21.65
CA VAL A 453 10.48 17.65 22.87
C VAL A 453 11.22 18.13 24.11
N ALA A 454 12.56 18.04 24.11
CA ALA A 454 13.39 18.51 25.22
C ALA A 454 13.17 19.99 25.51
N LYS A 455 13.12 20.84 24.48
CA LYS A 455 12.84 22.27 24.62
C LYS A 455 11.48 22.53 25.25
N GLY A 456 10.45 21.83 24.78
CA GLY A 456 9.09 21.98 25.29
C GLY A 456 8.93 21.52 26.72
N LEU A 457 9.78 20.61 27.20
CA LEU A 457 9.85 20.14 28.59
C LEU A 457 10.79 20.99 29.49
N GLY A 458 11.55 21.93 28.91
CA GLY A 458 12.47 22.80 29.65
C GLY A 458 13.87 22.23 29.90
N HIS A 459 14.27 21.18 29.14
CA HIS A 459 15.60 20.57 29.21
C HIS A 459 16.57 21.22 28.21
N ASP A 460 17.08 22.43 28.54
CA ASP A 460 17.88 23.26 27.63
C ASP A 460 19.22 22.63 27.21
N ASP A 461 19.89 21.91 28.10
CA ASP A 461 21.15 21.19 27.80
C ASP A 461 20.92 20.08 26.75
N ILE A 462 19.85 19.30 26.89
CA ILE A 462 19.44 18.27 25.93
C ILE A 462 19.05 18.92 24.60
N TYR A 463 18.28 20.01 24.64
CA TYR A 463 17.93 20.79 23.46
C TYR A 463 19.16 21.23 22.69
N GLN A 464 20.15 21.87 23.33
CA GLN A 464 21.35 22.35 22.66
C GLN A 464 22.15 21.20 22.02
N LYS A 465 22.33 20.11 22.75
CA LYS A 465 23.01 18.91 22.26
C LYS A 465 22.38 18.37 20.97
N TYR A 466 21.09 18.13 20.97
CA TYR A 466 20.40 17.49 19.84
C TYR A 466 20.14 18.47 18.69
N MET A 467 19.99 19.75 18.93
CA MET A 467 19.98 20.77 17.88
C MET A 467 21.32 20.83 17.12
N ALA A 468 22.44 20.71 17.83
CA ALA A 468 23.74 20.61 17.16
C ALA A 468 23.83 19.36 16.26
N ARG A 469 23.35 18.20 16.76
CA ARG A 469 23.36 16.94 16.04
C ARG A 469 22.39 16.93 14.85
N SER A 470 21.31 17.69 14.90
CA SER A 470 20.36 17.80 13.79
C SER A 470 20.98 18.37 12.51
N GLY A 471 22.14 19.04 12.62
CA GLY A 471 22.96 19.51 11.50
C GLY A 471 23.82 18.44 10.83
N ASN A 472 23.88 17.23 11.36
CA ASN A 472 24.80 16.17 10.93
C ASN A 472 24.63 15.69 9.48
N TRP A 473 23.45 15.87 8.87
CA TRP A 473 23.25 15.60 7.45
C TRP A 473 24.27 16.34 6.56
N ARG A 474 24.76 17.52 6.99
CA ARG A 474 25.76 18.32 6.28
C ARG A 474 27.13 17.63 6.19
N ASN A 475 27.43 16.69 7.09
CA ASN A 475 28.69 15.94 7.05
C ASN A 475 28.78 14.99 5.85
N LEU A 476 27.63 14.65 5.27
CA LEU A 476 27.56 13.90 4.00
C LEU A 476 27.18 14.79 2.81
N TRP A 477 26.98 16.10 3.02
CA TRP A 477 26.74 17.04 1.93
C TRP A 477 28.03 17.45 1.26
N ARG A 478 28.28 16.92 0.07
CA ARG A 478 29.46 17.22 -0.73
C ARG A 478 29.21 18.47 -1.60
N SER A 479 29.51 19.64 -1.09
CA SER A 479 29.19 20.94 -1.69
C SER A 479 29.96 21.25 -2.99
N ASP A 480 31.14 20.63 -3.19
CA ASP A 480 31.97 20.77 -4.39
C ASP A 480 31.56 19.85 -5.54
N TYR A 481 30.70 18.86 -5.27
CA TYR A 481 30.24 17.91 -6.29
C TYR A 481 29.21 18.55 -7.20
N GLU A 482 29.46 18.45 -8.52
CA GLU A 482 28.56 18.98 -9.53
C GLU A 482 28.00 17.85 -10.43
N TRP A 483 26.70 17.88 -10.65
CA TRP A 483 26.02 16.94 -11.51
C TRP A 483 24.86 17.63 -12.23
N LYS A 484 24.85 17.57 -13.59
CA LYS A 484 23.83 18.22 -14.42
C LYS A 484 23.60 19.72 -14.11
N GLY A 485 24.66 20.43 -13.78
CA GLY A 485 24.63 21.86 -13.43
C GLY A 485 23.97 22.16 -12.08
N MET A 486 23.86 21.16 -11.19
CA MET A 486 23.47 21.29 -9.79
C MET A 486 24.66 20.99 -8.89
N ARG A 487 24.86 21.77 -7.84
CA ARG A 487 25.96 21.58 -6.88
C ARG A 487 25.44 21.10 -5.53
N GLY A 488 26.24 20.23 -4.91
CA GLY A 488 25.99 19.69 -3.59
C GLY A 488 25.02 18.53 -3.61
N PHE A 489 25.42 17.39 -3.05
CA PHE A 489 24.60 16.18 -2.90
C PHE A 489 25.04 15.42 -1.64
N ILE A 490 24.12 14.68 -1.04
CA ILE A 490 24.45 13.68 -0.02
C ILE A 490 25.24 12.57 -0.72
N MET A 491 26.50 12.42 -0.38
CA MET A 491 27.44 11.52 -1.08
C MET A 491 28.17 10.60 -0.08
N PRO A 492 28.63 9.42 -0.54
CA PRO A 492 29.32 8.47 0.34
C PRO A 492 30.69 9.04 0.78
N ARG A 493 30.94 8.86 2.08
CA ARG A 493 32.17 9.29 2.76
C ARG A 493 32.74 8.15 3.62
N ASP A 494 34.03 7.95 3.61
CA ASP A 494 34.66 6.91 4.43
C ASP A 494 34.92 7.37 5.89
N ALA A 495 35.34 6.43 6.76
CA ALA A 495 35.62 6.73 8.16
C ALA A 495 36.84 7.67 8.38
N LYS A 496 37.64 7.95 7.34
CA LYS A 496 38.74 8.89 7.37
C LYS A 496 38.35 10.29 6.85
N GLY A 497 37.05 10.48 6.57
CA GLY A 497 36.56 11.75 6.06
C GLY A 497 36.76 11.99 4.56
N ARG A 498 37.17 11.00 3.79
CA ARG A 498 37.39 11.13 2.36
C ARG A 498 36.13 10.84 1.58
N TRP A 499 35.85 11.68 0.58
CA TRP A 499 34.74 11.41 -0.36
C TRP A 499 35.07 10.24 -1.28
N LEU A 500 34.06 9.43 -1.60
CA LEU A 500 34.19 8.28 -2.47
C LEU A 500 33.56 8.60 -3.84
N ASP A 501 34.40 8.69 -4.87
CA ASP A 501 33.95 8.89 -6.25
C ASP A 501 33.51 7.60 -6.94
N SER A 502 33.84 6.46 -6.36
CA SER A 502 33.41 5.14 -6.81
C SER A 502 33.19 4.23 -5.61
N VAL A 503 32.27 3.30 -5.75
CA VAL A 503 31.89 2.34 -4.70
C VAL A 503 31.84 0.93 -5.27
N PRO A 504 32.01 -0.10 -4.44
CA PRO A 504 31.86 -1.48 -4.87
C PRO A 504 30.46 -1.75 -5.39
N TRP A 505 30.35 -2.45 -6.50
CA TRP A 505 29.10 -2.92 -7.05
C TRP A 505 28.66 -4.20 -6.35
N GLY A 506 27.81 -4.08 -5.35
CA GLY A 506 27.20 -5.21 -4.66
C GLY A 506 28.21 -6.29 -4.21
N LYS A 507 27.76 -7.52 -4.10
CA LYS A 507 28.61 -8.71 -3.84
C LYS A 507 29.16 -9.36 -5.11
N SER A 508 28.81 -8.87 -6.30
CA SER A 508 29.29 -9.45 -7.55
C SER A 508 30.74 -9.07 -7.79
N LYS A 509 31.64 -9.99 -7.54
CA LYS A 509 33.08 -9.85 -7.78
C LYS A 509 33.51 -10.01 -9.24
N VAL A 510 32.55 -10.23 -10.18
CA VAL A 510 32.93 -10.86 -11.46
C VAL A 510 33.19 -9.87 -12.58
N TYR A 511 32.46 -8.75 -12.72
CA TYR A 511 32.61 -7.92 -13.93
C TYR A 511 32.92 -6.44 -13.71
N HIS A 512 32.47 -5.82 -12.64
CA HIS A 512 32.80 -4.45 -12.31
C HIS A 512 32.89 -4.29 -10.78
N PRO A 513 34.07 -4.44 -10.20
CA PRO A 513 34.22 -4.39 -8.74
C PRO A 513 33.90 -3.02 -8.16
N TYR A 514 33.95 -1.97 -8.99
CA TYR A 514 33.66 -0.59 -8.61
C TYR A 514 32.87 0.12 -9.70
N ILE A 515 31.91 0.94 -9.30
CA ILE A 515 31.16 1.82 -10.19
C ILE A 515 31.38 3.26 -9.75
N PRO A 516 31.43 4.24 -10.69
CA PRO A 516 31.38 5.66 -10.36
C PRO A 516 30.11 5.95 -9.59
N TYR A 517 30.23 6.70 -8.47
CA TYR A 517 29.08 7.09 -7.70
C TYR A 517 28.55 8.44 -8.18
N LYS A 518 27.31 8.46 -8.63
CA LYS A 518 26.58 9.64 -9.09
C LYS A 518 25.25 9.75 -8.32
N PRO A 519 24.63 10.92 -8.29
CA PRO A 519 23.35 11.10 -7.60
C PRO A 519 22.22 10.19 -8.06
N ASP A 520 22.26 9.69 -9.30
CA ASP A 520 21.30 8.75 -9.87
C ASP A 520 21.82 7.29 -9.90
N THR A 521 22.95 7.01 -9.25
CA THR A 521 23.52 5.66 -9.23
C THR A 521 22.67 4.73 -8.39
N LYS A 522 22.11 3.70 -9.01
CA LYS A 522 21.50 2.54 -8.34
C LYS A 522 22.61 1.56 -7.98
N VAL A 523 22.99 1.50 -6.72
CA VAL A 523 24.10 0.67 -6.23
C VAL A 523 23.75 -0.81 -6.16
N ALA A 524 22.45 -1.13 -6.12
CA ALA A 524 21.99 -2.50 -6.11
C ALA A 524 20.81 -2.68 -7.08
N PRO A 525 20.77 -3.76 -7.85
CA PRO A 525 19.55 -4.21 -8.46
C PRO A 525 18.54 -4.57 -7.35
N TRP A 526 17.24 -4.48 -7.64
CA TRP A 526 16.15 -4.73 -6.71
C TRP A 526 16.19 -6.10 -6.00
N TYR A 527 16.90 -7.09 -6.53
CA TYR A 527 17.08 -8.42 -5.93
C TYR A 527 18.26 -8.51 -4.94
N LEU A 528 19.06 -7.44 -4.82
CA LEU A 528 20.09 -7.36 -3.77
C LEU A 528 19.49 -6.78 -2.49
N PRO A 529 19.98 -7.18 -1.31
CA PRO A 529 19.49 -6.65 -0.05
C PRO A 529 19.63 -5.14 0.01
N TRP A 530 18.55 -4.40 -0.06
CA TRP A 530 18.47 -2.94 0.02
C TRP A 530 19.17 -2.40 1.26
N TRP A 531 19.03 -3.11 2.38
CA TRP A 531 19.61 -2.78 3.68
C TRP A 531 21.14 -2.88 3.75
N ASN A 532 21.77 -3.41 2.74
CA ASN A 532 23.22 -3.44 2.63
C ASN A 532 23.79 -2.31 1.75
N THR A 533 22.95 -1.42 1.27
CA THR A 533 23.33 -0.29 0.43
C THR A 533 23.65 0.96 1.25
N PHE A 534 24.21 1.99 0.61
CA PHE A 534 24.45 3.29 1.25
C PHE A 534 23.15 4.05 1.49
N PHE A 535 22.22 4.04 0.53
CA PHE A 535 20.85 4.50 0.71
C PHE A 535 19.89 3.33 0.76
N TYR A 536 18.97 3.37 1.72
CA TYR A 536 17.86 2.45 1.81
C TYR A 536 16.76 2.92 0.86
N GLU A 537 16.42 2.06 -0.09
CA GLU A 537 15.34 2.25 -1.08
C GLU A 537 15.34 3.59 -1.83
N ALA A 538 16.49 4.26 -1.95
CA ALA A 538 16.54 5.58 -2.56
C ALA A 538 17.87 5.86 -3.27
N LEU A 539 17.92 7.00 -3.93
CA LEU A 539 19.09 7.56 -4.59
C LEU A 539 19.69 8.71 -3.76
N SER A 540 20.95 9.04 -4.02
CA SER A 540 21.54 10.28 -3.50
C SER A 540 20.72 11.52 -3.90
N ALA A 541 20.19 11.55 -5.13
CA ALA A 541 19.32 12.62 -5.59
C ALA A 541 18.06 12.80 -4.72
N GLU A 542 17.46 11.70 -4.25
CA GLU A 542 16.28 11.70 -3.37
C GLU A 542 16.65 12.17 -1.97
N TYR A 543 17.66 11.55 -1.33
CA TYR A 543 18.07 11.96 0.00
C TYR A 543 18.69 13.36 0.06
N SER A 544 19.18 13.88 -1.07
CA SER A 544 19.59 15.29 -1.19
C SER A 544 18.42 16.28 -1.24
N LEU A 545 17.19 15.79 -1.11
CA LEU A 545 15.94 16.56 -0.96
C LEU A 545 15.16 16.18 0.32
N SER A 546 15.63 15.18 1.07
CA SER A 546 14.90 14.61 2.22
C SER A 546 15.47 15.12 3.57
N VAL A 547 15.41 16.43 3.79
CA VAL A 547 15.83 17.08 5.05
C VAL A 547 14.66 17.92 5.60
N PRO A 548 13.58 17.28 6.11
CA PRO A 548 12.32 17.95 6.41
C PRO A 548 12.44 19.01 7.53
N HIS A 549 13.35 18.83 8.48
CA HIS A 549 13.55 19.71 9.61
C HIS A 549 14.40 20.96 9.29
N ASP A 550 15.09 20.97 8.15
CA ASP A 550 16.02 22.05 7.78
C ASP A 550 15.97 22.35 6.28
N VAL A 551 14.77 22.43 5.72
CA VAL A 551 14.59 22.79 4.29
C VAL A 551 15.20 24.16 3.95
N PRO A 552 15.10 25.21 4.81
CA PRO A 552 15.80 26.47 4.54
C PRO A 552 17.33 26.31 4.40
N GLY A 553 17.97 25.56 5.30
CA GLY A 553 19.40 25.26 5.23
C GLY A 553 19.76 24.40 4.01
N LEU A 554 18.88 23.52 3.58
CA LEU A 554 19.04 22.75 2.34
C LEU A 554 18.97 23.67 1.10
N ILE A 555 18.04 24.61 1.07
CA ILE A 555 17.92 25.61 -0.01
C ILE A 555 19.20 26.45 -0.10
N GLU A 556 19.73 26.93 1.04
CA GLU A 556 20.99 27.64 1.09
C GLU A 556 22.16 26.78 0.57
N ALA A 557 22.25 25.54 1.02
CA ALA A 557 23.28 24.59 0.57
C ALA A 557 23.19 24.28 -0.94
N CYS A 558 22.02 24.37 -1.55
CA CYS A 558 21.81 24.24 -2.98
C CYS A 558 22.19 25.50 -3.78
N GLY A 559 22.43 26.64 -3.13
CA GLY A 559 22.73 27.92 -3.77
C GLY A 559 21.53 28.86 -3.91
N GLY A 560 20.52 28.72 -3.06
CA GLY A 560 19.33 29.58 -3.00
C GLY A 560 18.13 29.08 -3.82
N ASN A 561 17.05 29.87 -3.78
CA ASN A 561 15.75 29.51 -4.29
C ASN A 561 15.75 29.05 -5.77
N GLU A 562 16.42 29.77 -6.65
CA GLU A 562 16.45 29.44 -8.08
C GLU A 562 17.24 28.14 -8.36
N ALA A 563 18.34 27.93 -7.69
CA ALA A 563 19.12 26.69 -7.80
C ALA A 563 18.32 25.49 -7.24
N PHE A 564 17.61 25.71 -6.13
CA PHE A 564 16.74 24.71 -5.55
C PHE A 564 15.54 24.38 -6.45
N ARG A 565 14.88 25.39 -7.04
CA ARG A 565 13.83 25.20 -8.04
C ARG A 565 14.34 24.38 -9.23
N LYS A 566 15.48 24.75 -9.80
CA LYS A 566 16.11 24.01 -10.91
C LYS A 566 16.36 22.56 -10.52
N ARG A 567 16.79 22.30 -9.29
CA ARG A 567 17.02 20.94 -8.76
C ARG A 567 15.73 20.14 -8.73
N LEU A 568 14.64 20.69 -8.19
CA LEU A 568 13.32 20.04 -8.17
C LEU A 568 12.81 19.78 -9.58
N ASP A 569 12.86 20.79 -10.46
CA ASP A 569 12.42 20.66 -11.85
C ASP A 569 13.20 19.55 -12.59
N THR A 570 14.52 19.49 -12.39
CA THR A 570 15.37 18.46 -12.98
C THR A 570 15.07 17.09 -12.41
N PHE A 571 14.86 16.99 -11.10
CA PHE A 571 14.52 15.73 -10.42
C PHE A 571 13.25 15.10 -11.01
N PHE A 572 12.21 15.91 -11.24
CA PHE A 572 10.97 15.42 -11.87
C PHE A 572 11.15 15.16 -13.37
N ALA A 573 11.83 16.03 -14.09
CA ALA A 573 12.01 15.91 -15.54
C ALA A 573 12.84 14.67 -15.94
N GLU A 574 13.81 14.29 -15.12
CA GLU A 574 14.67 13.13 -15.32
C GLU A 574 14.04 11.81 -14.81
N GLY A 575 12.85 11.87 -14.26
CA GLY A 575 12.14 10.69 -13.76
C GLY A 575 12.77 10.06 -12.51
N HIS A 576 13.39 10.87 -11.65
CA HIS A 576 13.95 10.41 -10.38
C HIS A 576 12.89 10.34 -9.28
N TYR A 577 11.78 11.06 -9.46
CA TYR A 577 10.66 11.01 -8.52
C TYR A 577 9.97 9.65 -8.57
N ASN A 578 9.75 9.08 -7.41
CA ASN A 578 9.02 7.83 -7.26
C ASN A 578 7.99 7.96 -6.13
N VAL A 579 6.71 8.14 -6.48
CA VAL A 579 5.62 8.18 -5.49
C VAL A 579 5.42 6.82 -4.80
N ALA A 580 5.93 5.75 -5.39
CA ALA A 580 5.86 4.41 -4.84
C ALA A 580 6.88 4.16 -3.71
N ASN A 581 7.57 5.21 -3.25
CA ASN A 581 8.60 5.09 -2.21
C ASN A 581 8.66 6.35 -1.33
N GLU A 582 8.67 6.17 -0.04
CA GLU A 582 8.44 7.17 1.00
C GLU A 582 9.46 8.31 1.08
N PRO A 583 10.77 8.13 0.79
CA PRO A 583 11.71 9.25 0.77
C PRO A 583 11.31 10.40 -0.15
N SER A 584 10.50 10.09 -1.18
CA SER A 584 10.00 11.08 -2.15
C SER A 584 8.67 11.74 -1.75
N PHE A 585 8.02 11.35 -0.67
CA PHE A 585 6.67 11.85 -0.29
C PHE A 585 6.62 13.37 -0.10
N LEU A 586 7.64 13.96 0.54
CA LEU A 586 7.74 15.40 0.75
C LEU A 586 8.12 16.16 -0.54
N THR A 587 8.84 15.53 -1.46
CA THR A 587 9.50 16.22 -2.59
C THR A 587 8.58 17.11 -3.43
N PRO A 588 7.36 16.72 -3.83
CA PRO A 588 6.46 17.59 -4.60
C PRO A 588 5.96 18.81 -3.83
N TRP A 589 6.07 18.80 -2.50
CA TRP A 589 5.66 19.90 -1.63
C TRP A 589 6.77 20.91 -1.33
N LEU A 590 8.01 20.59 -1.67
CA LEU A 590 9.17 21.44 -1.37
C LEU A 590 9.15 22.80 -2.07
N TYR A 591 8.41 22.97 -3.15
CA TYR A 591 8.22 24.26 -3.83
C TYR A 591 7.57 25.32 -2.92
N HIS A 592 6.87 24.93 -1.85
CA HIS A 592 6.32 25.86 -0.85
C HIS A 592 7.41 26.70 -0.20
N PHE A 593 8.57 26.11 0.11
CA PHE A 593 9.66 26.78 0.80
C PHE A 593 10.38 27.83 -0.05
N ILE A 594 10.13 27.85 -1.36
CA ILE A 594 10.60 28.88 -2.29
C ILE A 594 9.47 29.78 -2.79
N GLY A 595 8.33 29.80 -2.09
CA GLY A 595 7.18 30.65 -2.41
C GLY A 595 6.41 30.26 -3.67
N ARG A 596 6.46 28.99 -4.10
CA ARG A 596 5.81 28.46 -5.29
C ARG A 596 4.83 27.32 -4.99
N PRO A 597 3.82 27.55 -4.10
CA PRO A 597 2.80 26.53 -3.83
C PRO A 597 1.99 26.12 -5.07
N ASP A 598 1.91 26.97 -6.08
CA ASP A 598 1.32 26.66 -7.39
C ASP A 598 2.01 25.47 -8.06
N LEU A 599 3.34 25.41 -8.04
CA LEU A 599 4.10 24.28 -8.60
C LEU A 599 3.89 23.00 -7.78
N SER A 600 3.78 23.11 -6.45
CA SER A 600 3.43 21.96 -5.60
C SER A 600 2.06 21.42 -5.98
N ARG A 601 1.03 22.26 -6.11
CA ARG A 601 -0.30 21.87 -6.54
C ARG A 601 -0.25 21.12 -7.87
N ASP A 602 0.38 21.72 -8.88
CA ASP A 602 0.45 21.13 -10.22
C ASP A 602 1.14 19.76 -10.21
N ARG A 603 2.20 19.61 -9.41
CA ARG A 603 2.91 18.33 -9.25
C ARG A 603 2.06 17.29 -8.55
N VAL A 604 1.46 17.63 -7.39
CA VAL A 604 0.64 16.71 -6.61
C VAL A 604 -0.58 16.26 -7.39
N THR A 605 -1.29 17.19 -8.04
CA THR A 605 -2.44 16.88 -8.89
C THR A 605 -2.05 15.93 -10.02
N LYS A 606 -0.94 16.19 -10.69
CA LYS A 606 -0.42 15.33 -11.75
C LYS A 606 -0.06 13.94 -11.22
N ILE A 607 0.62 13.84 -10.08
CA ILE A 607 1.00 12.57 -9.47
C ILE A 607 -0.25 11.74 -9.15
N ILE A 608 -1.28 12.35 -8.53
CA ILE A 608 -2.51 11.65 -8.21
C ILE A 608 -3.19 11.15 -9.50
N SER A 609 -3.33 12.02 -10.50
CA SER A 609 -4.02 11.65 -11.74
C SER A 609 -3.32 10.54 -12.54
N GLU A 610 -1.99 10.49 -12.49
CA GLU A 610 -1.19 9.55 -13.26
C GLU A 610 -0.94 8.22 -12.55
N ASN A 611 -1.00 8.18 -11.20
CA ASN A 611 -0.53 7.02 -10.45
C ASN A 611 -1.60 6.36 -9.58
N PHE A 612 -2.70 7.04 -9.24
CA PHE A 612 -3.74 6.50 -8.38
C PHE A 612 -5.06 6.28 -9.12
N SER A 613 -5.77 5.22 -8.79
CA SER A 613 -7.09 4.95 -9.36
C SER A 613 -7.99 4.21 -8.37
N ASP A 614 -9.29 4.15 -8.68
CA ASP A 614 -10.28 3.38 -7.92
C ASP A 614 -10.37 1.91 -8.40
N GLN A 615 -9.30 1.39 -8.98
CA GLN A 615 -9.22 0.02 -9.49
C GLN A 615 -8.40 -0.87 -8.56
N PRO A 616 -8.51 -2.20 -8.67
CA PRO A 616 -7.73 -3.10 -7.82
C PRO A 616 -6.21 -2.91 -7.86
N ASP A 617 -5.66 -2.36 -8.94
CA ASP A 617 -4.26 -1.98 -9.10
C ASP A 617 -4.01 -0.48 -8.86
N GLY A 618 -4.93 0.19 -8.16
CA GLY A 618 -4.99 1.65 -8.00
C GLY A 618 -3.94 2.28 -7.08
N LEU A 619 -3.02 1.50 -6.51
CA LEU A 619 -1.88 2.01 -5.75
C LEU A 619 -0.58 1.82 -6.53
N PRO A 620 0.27 2.86 -6.67
CA PRO A 620 1.49 2.80 -7.48
C PRO A 620 2.62 1.98 -6.86
N GLY A 621 2.59 1.74 -5.56
CA GLY A 621 3.57 1.02 -4.77
C GLY A 621 2.93 0.25 -3.64
N ASN A 622 3.77 -0.32 -2.79
CA ASN A 622 3.33 -0.93 -1.55
C ASN A 622 2.63 0.13 -0.68
N ASP A 623 1.55 -0.25 -0.01
CA ASP A 623 0.80 0.70 0.83
C ASP A 623 1.51 1.04 2.14
N ASP A 624 2.51 0.23 2.53
CA ASP A 624 3.38 0.38 3.70
C ASP A 624 2.61 0.73 4.98
N GLY A 625 1.66 -0.16 5.32
CA GLY A 625 0.81 0.01 6.50
C GLY A 625 -0.10 1.23 6.44
N GLY A 626 -0.47 1.69 5.24
CA GLY A 626 -1.34 2.84 5.02
C GLY A 626 -0.60 4.15 4.76
N ALA A 627 0.74 4.15 4.68
CA ALA A 627 1.52 5.38 4.46
C ALA A 627 1.23 6.00 3.09
N MET A 628 1.18 5.18 2.03
CA MET A 628 0.86 5.64 0.68
C MET A 628 -0.60 6.08 0.55
N SER A 629 -1.52 5.33 1.13
CA SER A 629 -2.94 5.70 1.21
C SER A 629 -3.12 7.04 1.94
N SER A 630 -2.41 7.26 3.03
CA SER A 630 -2.42 8.55 3.74
C SER A 630 -1.83 9.69 2.91
N TRP A 631 -0.77 9.43 2.12
CA TRP A 631 -0.23 10.42 1.19
C TRP A 631 -1.28 10.86 0.16
N LEU A 632 -2.04 9.89 -0.39
CA LEU A 632 -3.15 10.17 -1.29
C LEU A 632 -4.21 11.06 -0.63
N ILE A 633 -4.61 10.75 0.61
CA ILE A 633 -5.56 11.56 1.38
C ILE A 633 -5.06 12.99 1.49
N TRP A 634 -3.81 13.20 1.93
CA TRP A 634 -3.23 14.52 2.07
C TRP A 634 -3.16 15.27 0.74
N GLY A 635 -2.76 14.59 -0.33
CA GLY A 635 -2.73 15.18 -1.67
C GLY A 635 -4.12 15.61 -2.14
N MET A 636 -5.16 14.81 -1.90
CA MET A 636 -6.55 15.12 -2.23
C MET A 636 -7.13 16.24 -1.35
N LEU A 637 -6.61 16.41 -0.14
CA LEU A 637 -6.96 17.55 0.73
C LEU A 637 -6.20 18.84 0.38
N GLY A 638 -5.21 18.77 -0.52
CA GLY A 638 -4.33 19.90 -0.83
C GLY A 638 -3.43 20.33 0.31
N LYS A 639 -3.09 19.41 1.19
CA LYS A 639 -2.30 19.63 2.41
C LYS A 639 -1.23 18.56 2.56
N TYR A 640 -0.13 18.91 3.19
CA TYR A 640 0.89 17.94 3.59
C TYR A 640 1.41 18.27 4.99
N PRO A 641 1.32 17.37 5.95
CA PRO A 641 1.83 17.60 7.29
C PRO A 641 3.35 17.53 7.30
N LEU A 642 4.00 18.46 7.97
CA LEU A 642 5.40 18.30 8.32
C LEU A 642 5.47 17.54 9.65
N ALA A 643 5.75 16.26 9.56
CA ALA A 643 5.81 15.37 10.72
C ALA A 643 6.78 15.89 11.80
N GLY A 644 6.43 15.68 13.06
CA GLY A 644 7.17 16.26 14.19
C GLY A 644 6.84 17.73 14.47
N THR A 645 5.91 18.33 13.73
CA THR A 645 5.47 19.71 13.89
C THR A 645 3.93 19.83 13.84
N GLU A 646 3.42 21.01 14.17
CA GLU A 646 2.01 21.35 13.92
C GLU A 646 1.76 21.91 12.51
N MET A 647 2.81 22.08 11.69
CA MET A 647 2.78 22.80 10.42
C MET A 647 2.20 21.93 9.30
N PHE A 648 1.58 22.64 8.34
CA PHE A 648 1.15 22.10 7.05
C PHE A 648 1.71 22.91 5.89
N LEU A 649 2.00 22.21 4.79
CA LEU A 649 2.17 22.83 3.50
C LEU A 649 0.82 22.74 2.77
N GLU A 650 0.22 23.88 2.45
CA GLU A 650 -1.14 23.92 1.89
C GLU A 650 -1.17 24.72 0.59
N PHE A 651 -1.97 24.29 -0.36
CA PHE A 651 -2.34 25.09 -1.51
C PHE A 651 -3.87 25.21 -1.59
N PRO A 652 -4.40 26.36 -2.03
CA PRO A 652 -5.83 26.53 -2.21
C PRO A 652 -6.36 25.48 -3.19
N GLN A 653 -7.44 24.82 -2.79
CA GLN A 653 -8.21 24.00 -3.71
C GLN A 653 -9.30 24.91 -4.30
N ASP A 654 -9.12 25.35 -5.53
CA ASP A 654 -10.08 26.21 -6.22
C ASP A 654 -11.35 25.45 -6.61
N GLU A 655 -11.29 24.11 -6.68
CA GLU A 655 -12.42 23.17 -6.83
C GLU A 655 -12.00 21.79 -6.28
N PRO A 656 -12.95 20.86 -6.01
CA PRO A 656 -12.61 19.48 -5.75
C PRO A 656 -11.71 18.98 -6.88
N ILE A 657 -10.63 18.25 -6.54
CA ILE A 657 -9.69 17.76 -7.55
C ILE A 657 -10.48 16.95 -8.57
N HIS A 658 -10.80 17.58 -9.70
CA HIS A 658 -11.36 16.89 -10.85
C HIS A 658 -10.22 16.10 -11.48
N VAL A 659 -10.09 14.85 -11.06
CA VAL A 659 -9.32 13.90 -11.84
C VAL A 659 -10.21 13.52 -13.00
N ASP A 660 -10.02 14.15 -14.14
CA ASP A 660 -10.79 13.85 -15.35
C ASP A 660 -10.68 12.36 -15.63
N SER A 661 -11.83 11.69 -15.53
CA SER A 661 -11.94 10.33 -16.04
C SER A 661 -11.79 10.40 -17.57
N PRO A 662 -10.82 9.72 -18.17
CA PRO A 662 -10.63 9.80 -19.64
C PRO A 662 -11.78 9.22 -20.46
N VAL A 663 -12.87 8.78 -19.83
CA VAL A 663 -13.97 8.06 -20.48
C VAL A 663 -15.25 8.91 -20.65
N ALA A 664 -15.37 10.10 -20.04
CA ALA A 664 -16.67 10.76 -19.94
C ALA A 664 -16.99 11.86 -20.96
N ASP A 665 -16.04 12.41 -21.74
CA ASP A 665 -16.39 13.45 -22.71
C ASP A 665 -15.74 13.25 -24.09
N ALA A 666 -16.51 12.60 -24.97
CA ALA A 666 -16.19 12.37 -26.36
C ALA A 666 -16.60 13.54 -27.27
N THR A 667 -16.53 14.79 -26.83
CA THR A 667 -16.94 15.93 -27.66
C THR A 667 -15.95 17.09 -27.58
N VAL A 668 -14.67 16.89 -27.95
CA VAL A 668 -13.85 18.02 -28.40
C VAL A 668 -12.86 17.56 -29.46
N VAL A 669 -13.09 18.00 -30.66
CA VAL A 669 -12.17 17.95 -31.79
C VAL A 669 -10.98 18.86 -31.47
N GLY A 670 -9.77 18.32 -31.39
CA GLY A 670 -8.53 19.08 -31.35
C GLY A 670 -7.68 19.04 -30.11
N SER A 671 -8.04 18.31 -29.04
CA SER A 671 -7.25 18.22 -27.82
C SER A 671 -6.39 16.94 -27.73
N ASN A 672 -5.28 17.04 -27.00
CA ASN A 672 -4.44 15.89 -26.65
C ASN A 672 -5.28 14.86 -25.88
N LYS A 673 -5.33 13.61 -26.37
CA LYS A 673 -5.98 12.50 -25.64
C LYS A 673 -4.89 11.68 -24.95
N SER A 674 -5.08 11.40 -23.68
CA SER A 674 -4.22 10.49 -22.92
C SER A 674 -5.09 9.39 -22.34
N MET A 675 -4.69 8.14 -22.44
CA MET A 675 -5.42 6.98 -21.97
C MET A 675 -4.45 5.98 -21.36
N THR A 676 -4.90 5.28 -20.32
CA THR A 676 -4.12 4.21 -19.71
C THR A 676 -4.53 2.87 -20.32
N MET A 677 -3.60 2.16 -20.93
CA MET A 677 -3.80 0.78 -21.37
C MET A 677 -3.43 -0.19 -20.26
N CYS A 678 -4.42 -0.93 -19.79
CA CYS A 678 -4.26 -1.97 -18.77
C CYS A 678 -4.10 -3.31 -19.46
N PHE A 679 -2.91 -3.90 -19.37
CA PHE A 679 -2.59 -5.20 -19.96
C PHE A 679 -2.61 -6.31 -18.93
N VAL A 680 -3.10 -7.48 -19.35
CA VAL A 680 -2.90 -8.75 -18.66
C VAL A 680 -1.97 -9.58 -19.54
N LEU A 681 -0.71 -9.65 -19.16
CA LEU A 681 0.29 -10.45 -19.86
C LEU A 681 0.82 -11.53 -18.92
N ASN A 682 0.66 -12.80 -19.29
CA ASN A 682 1.10 -13.95 -18.46
C ASN A 682 0.63 -13.87 -17.02
N ARG A 683 -0.62 -13.50 -16.78
CA ARG A 683 -1.24 -13.31 -15.48
C ARG A 683 -0.68 -12.12 -14.66
N GLN A 684 0.18 -11.28 -15.25
CA GLN A 684 0.66 -10.06 -14.63
C GLN A 684 -0.08 -8.86 -15.21
N TYR A 685 -0.58 -8.00 -14.33
CA TYR A 685 -1.17 -6.73 -14.73
C TYR A 685 -0.05 -5.71 -14.95
N ARG A 686 -0.16 -4.96 -16.05
CA ARG A 686 0.72 -3.84 -16.35
C ARG A 686 -0.08 -2.70 -16.91
N ASN A 687 0.12 -1.52 -16.35
CA ASN A 687 -0.50 -0.30 -16.82
C ASN A 687 0.52 0.53 -17.58
N TRP A 688 0.16 0.91 -18.79
CA TRP A 688 0.96 1.79 -19.61
C TRP A 688 0.13 2.96 -20.08
N GLN A 689 0.63 4.16 -19.90
CA GLN A 689 -0.05 5.38 -20.30
C GLN A 689 0.35 5.75 -21.71
N TYR A 690 -0.63 5.84 -22.59
CA TYR A 690 -0.46 6.29 -23.96
C TYR A 690 -1.16 7.62 -24.18
N SER A 691 -0.56 8.48 -25.00
CA SER A 691 -1.19 9.70 -25.46
C SER A 691 -1.15 9.78 -26.98
N TRP A 692 -2.20 10.27 -27.57
CA TRP A 692 -2.35 10.50 -29.01
C TRP A 692 -2.52 11.99 -29.26
N ARG A 693 -1.66 12.57 -30.12
CA ARG A 693 -1.70 13.99 -30.43
C ARG A 693 -1.34 14.23 -31.89
N TRP A 694 -2.16 14.99 -32.61
CA TRP A 694 -1.82 15.45 -33.94
C TRP A 694 -0.68 16.46 -33.91
N LYS A 695 0.31 16.28 -34.79
CA LYS A 695 1.39 17.23 -35.05
C LYS A 695 1.63 17.29 -36.56
N GLY A 696 1.13 18.31 -37.23
CA GLY A 696 1.10 18.37 -38.70
C GLY A 696 0.34 17.16 -39.29
N ASP A 697 0.91 16.49 -40.23
CA ASP A 697 0.33 15.31 -40.91
C ASP A 697 0.63 14.00 -40.21
N SER A 698 1.04 14.00 -38.99
CA SER A 698 1.31 12.78 -38.22
C SER A 698 0.56 12.75 -36.88
N LEU A 699 0.03 11.61 -36.54
CA LEU A 699 -0.48 11.29 -35.21
C LEU A 699 0.69 10.82 -34.33
N ILE A 700 1.05 11.60 -33.35
CA ILE A 700 2.11 11.27 -32.40
C ILE A 700 1.52 10.42 -31.28
N VAL A 701 2.03 9.21 -31.12
CA VAL A 701 1.70 8.33 -30.00
C VAL A 701 2.89 8.29 -29.06
N SER A 702 2.67 8.65 -27.81
CA SER A 702 3.73 8.62 -26.78
C SER A 702 3.35 7.65 -25.68
N CYS A 703 4.32 6.87 -25.20
CA CYS A 703 4.20 6.03 -24.01
C CYS A 703 5.50 6.12 -23.22
N ASN A 704 5.43 6.55 -21.99
CA ASN A 704 6.62 6.85 -21.20
C ASN A 704 7.58 7.80 -21.94
N THR A 705 8.78 7.32 -22.28
CA THR A 705 9.79 8.06 -23.04
C THR A 705 9.84 7.70 -24.54
N ALA A 706 9.04 6.73 -24.98
CA ALA A 706 8.95 6.36 -26.39
C ALA A 706 7.95 7.25 -27.14
N THR A 707 8.30 7.66 -28.34
CA THR A 707 7.44 8.47 -29.20
C THR A 707 7.40 7.88 -30.61
N TYR A 708 6.21 7.70 -31.13
CA TYR A 708 5.94 7.14 -32.45
C TYR A 708 5.17 8.14 -33.29
N ALA A 709 5.58 8.36 -34.52
CA ALA A 709 4.86 9.20 -35.46
C ALA A 709 4.15 8.32 -36.47
N ILE A 710 2.83 8.34 -36.49
CA ILE A 710 1.99 7.59 -37.43
C ILE A 710 1.56 8.58 -38.53
N PRO A 711 2.01 8.42 -39.76
CA PRO A 711 1.61 9.30 -40.86
C PRO A 711 0.10 9.30 -41.08
N ARG A 712 -0.47 10.44 -41.52
CA ARG A 712 -1.90 10.54 -41.81
C ARG A 712 -2.39 9.45 -42.80
N ALA A 713 -1.61 9.16 -43.79
CA ALA A 713 -1.95 8.08 -44.75
C ALA A 713 -2.16 6.71 -44.07
N VAL A 714 -1.41 6.44 -42.99
CA VAL A 714 -1.56 5.21 -42.19
C VAL A 714 -2.83 5.32 -41.30
N VAL A 715 -3.09 6.47 -40.69
CA VAL A 715 -4.33 6.69 -39.95
C VAL A 715 -5.55 6.52 -40.82
N ASP A 716 -5.48 7.01 -42.04
CA ASP A 716 -6.60 6.97 -42.98
C ASP A 716 -6.80 5.58 -43.62
N GLY A 717 -5.73 4.87 -43.98
CA GLY A 717 -5.81 3.72 -44.83
C GLY A 717 -5.12 2.43 -44.40
N ALA A 718 -4.51 2.37 -43.20
CA ALA A 718 -3.85 1.14 -42.76
C ALA A 718 -4.81 -0.06 -42.74
N THR A 719 -4.26 -1.24 -43.02
CA THR A 719 -4.97 -2.52 -43.04
C THR A 719 -4.46 -3.49 -41.98
N GLY A 720 -3.70 -3.01 -41.02
CA GLY A 720 -3.16 -3.80 -39.91
C GLY A 720 -2.73 -2.96 -38.70
N PHE A 721 -2.50 -3.65 -37.59
CA PHE A 721 -1.97 -3.09 -36.38
C PHE A 721 -0.44 -3.10 -36.34
N SER A 722 0.15 -2.14 -35.70
CA SER A 722 1.56 -2.13 -35.32
C SER A 722 1.68 -2.25 -33.81
N TRP A 723 2.64 -3.05 -33.36
CA TRP A 723 2.95 -3.10 -31.93
C TRP A 723 3.96 -2.00 -31.58
N LEU A 724 3.55 -1.06 -30.69
CA LEU A 724 4.40 0.01 -30.21
C LEU A 724 4.83 -0.31 -28.77
N SER A 725 6.08 -0.75 -28.59
CA SER A 725 6.57 -1.20 -27.30
C SER A 725 6.79 -0.03 -26.33
N PRO A 726 6.21 -0.05 -25.11
CA PRO A 726 6.46 0.95 -24.10
C PRO A 726 7.80 0.75 -23.35
N GLN A 727 8.47 -0.37 -23.60
CA GLN A 727 9.70 -0.73 -22.87
C GLN A 727 10.97 -0.11 -23.48
N VAL A 728 10.89 0.47 -24.65
CA VAL A 728 12.05 1.10 -25.32
C VAL A 728 12.15 2.55 -24.84
N LYS A 729 13.21 2.86 -24.09
CA LYS A 729 13.45 4.21 -23.58
C LYS A 729 13.99 5.13 -24.67
N ASN A 730 13.45 6.36 -24.74
CA ASN A 730 13.91 7.43 -25.64
C ASN A 730 13.90 7.09 -27.14
N ALA A 731 13.10 6.11 -27.55
CA ALA A 731 12.96 5.76 -28.96
C ALA A 731 12.04 6.75 -29.69
N LYS A 732 12.47 7.17 -30.87
CA LYS A 732 11.62 7.91 -31.82
C LYS A 732 11.52 7.06 -33.08
N TYR A 733 10.29 6.72 -33.45
CA TYR A 733 10.02 5.93 -34.64
C TYR A 733 9.16 6.74 -35.62
N THR A 734 9.59 6.81 -36.84
CA THR A 734 8.91 7.57 -37.90
C THR A 734 8.30 6.68 -38.98
N ASP A 735 8.64 5.39 -39.01
CA ASP A 735 8.26 4.45 -40.08
C ASP A 735 7.19 3.45 -39.64
N VAL A 736 6.15 3.96 -38.97
CA VAL A 736 5.04 3.14 -38.52
C VAL A 736 4.06 2.94 -39.66
N ILE A 737 3.86 1.67 -40.07
CA ILE A 737 3.01 1.28 -41.21
C ILE A 737 1.61 0.79 -40.83
N GLY A 738 1.35 0.57 -39.55
CA GLY A 738 0.05 0.13 -39.01
C GLY A 738 -0.44 1.04 -37.91
N THR A 739 -1.70 0.87 -37.53
CA THR A 739 -2.31 1.63 -36.41
C THR A 739 -2.00 0.96 -35.07
N PHE A 740 -1.99 1.71 -34.00
CA PHE A 740 -1.79 1.22 -32.64
C PHE A 740 -2.86 1.75 -31.70
N GLY A 741 -3.62 0.83 -31.12
CA GLY A 741 -4.71 1.16 -30.20
C GLY A 741 -5.93 1.80 -30.88
N PHE A 742 -5.98 1.84 -32.19
CA PHE A 742 -7.13 2.29 -32.97
C PHE A 742 -7.14 1.58 -34.36
N ILE A 743 -8.27 1.62 -35.06
CA ILE A 743 -8.37 1.14 -36.46
C ILE A 743 -8.36 2.34 -37.43
N SER A 744 -7.92 2.12 -38.67
CA SER A 744 -7.91 3.20 -39.66
C SER A 744 -9.32 3.67 -40.01
N HIS A 745 -9.41 4.90 -40.53
CA HIS A 745 -10.67 5.48 -40.99
C HIS A 745 -11.32 4.61 -42.09
N ALA A 746 -10.52 4.03 -42.98
CA ALA A 746 -11.02 3.11 -44.00
C ALA A 746 -11.64 1.84 -43.39
N ALA A 747 -10.99 1.25 -42.38
CA ALA A 747 -11.51 0.08 -41.70
C ALA A 747 -12.81 0.43 -40.89
N TYR A 748 -12.83 1.56 -40.22
CA TYR A 748 -14.02 2.03 -39.52
C TYR A 748 -15.20 2.27 -40.46
N LYS A 749 -14.95 2.87 -41.60
CA LYS A 749 -15.97 3.09 -42.65
C LYS A 749 -16.56 1.75 -43.18
N GLN A 750 -15.71 0.73 -43.36
CA GLN A 750 -16.17 -0.62 -43.70
C GLN A 750 -17.01 -1.24 -42.57
N LEU A 751 -16.58 -1.10 -41.32
CA LEU A 751 -17.29 -1.59 -40.16
C LEU A 751 -18.69 -1.00 -40.05
N VAL A 752 -18.82 0.29 -40.20
CA VAL A 752 -20.11 0.99 -40.14
C VAL A 752 -21.02 0.62 -41.32
N ALA A 753 -20.46 0.56 -42.55
CA ALA A 753 -21.24 0.32 -43.75
C ALA A 753 -21.59 -1.16 -43.98
N LYS A 754 -20.73 -2.10 -43.59
CA LYS A 754 -20.83 -3.52 -43.91
C LYS A 754 -20.86 -4.45 -42.67
N ASN A 755 -20.88 -3.92 -41.46
CA ASN A 755 -20.77 -4.67 -40.20
C ASN A 755 -19.53 -5.58 -40.12
N ARG A 756 -18.49 -5.26 -40.87
CA ARG A 756 -17.22 -5.99 -40.92
C ARG A 756 -16.11 -5.14 -41.50
N PHE A 757 -14.88 -5.51 -41.21
CA PHE A 757 -13.67 -4.99 -41.85
C PHE A 757 -12.58 -6.04 -41.84
N THR A 758 -11.51 -5.85 -42.63
CA THR A 758 -10.36 -6.76 -42.65
C THR A 758 -9.12 -6.01 -42.15
N TYR A 759 -8.40 -6.64 -41.22
CA TYR A 759 -7.18 -6.10 -40.60
C TYR A 759 -6.20 -7.24 -40.33
N ASP A 760 -4.94 -7.07 -40.71
CA ASP A 760 -3.91 -8.12 -40.67
C ASP A 760 -4.33 -9.42 -41.38
N GLY A 761 -5.10 -9.31 -42.48
CA GLY A 761 -5.65 -10.45 -43.20
C GLY A 761 -6.77 -11.20 -42.48
N ILE A 762 -7.21 -10.70 -41.33
CA ILE A 762 -8.29 -11.28 -40.50
C ILE A 762 -9.57 -10.47 -40.71
N THR A 763 -10.68 -11.15 -40.94
CA THR A 763 -11.99 -10.48 -41.00
C THR A 763 -12.58 -10.36 -39.61
N TRP A 764 -12.91 -9.13 -39.23
CA TRP A 764 -13.57 -8.75 -37.95
C TRP A 764 -15.04 -8.49 -38.27
N ARG A 765 -15.94 -9.18 -37.54
CA ARG A 765 -17.40 -9.01 -37.72
C ARG A 765 -18.02 -8.36 -36.48
N LYS A 766 -18.91 -7.43 -36.70
CA LYS A 766 -19.72 -6.82 -35.65
C LYS A 766 -20.54 -7.89 -34.94
N VAL A 767 -20.46 -7.87 -33.60
CA VAL A 767 -21.25 -8.72 -32.72
C VAL A 767 -22.45 -7.90 -32.17
N ASP A 768 -22.14 -6.77 -31.57
CA ASP A 768 -23.10 -5.79 -31.04
C ASP A 768 -22.51 -4.36 -31.01
N ALA A 769 -23.30 -3.42 -30.57
CA ALA A 769 -22.85 -2.05 -30.32
C ALA A 769 -23.70 -1.39 -29.25
N ASP A 770 -23.09 -0.50 -28.47
CA ASP A 770 -23.74 0.44 -27.58
C ASP A 770 -23.51 1.89 -28.01
N LYS A 771 -23.82 2.85 -27.14
CA LYS A 771 -23.66 4.29 -27.44
C LYS A 771 -22.19 4.71 -27.60
N SER A 772 -21.27 3.98 -26.99
CA SER A 772 -19.84 4.33 -26.87
C SER A 772 -18.92 3.45 -27.72
N SER A 773 -19.32 2.21 -28.02
CA SER A 773 -18.47 1.23 -28.67
C SER A 773 -19.20 0.26 -29.61
N ILE A 774 -18.45 -0.27 -30.56
CA ILE A 774 -18.84 -1.36 -31.45
C ILE A 774 -17.99 -2.57 -31.12
N ARG A 775 -18.58 -3.67 -30.62
CA ARG A 775 -17.87 -4.92 -30.40
C ARG A 775 -17.80 -5.73 -31.68
N VAL A 776 -16.60 -6.15 -32.05
CA VAL A 776 -16.33 -7.00 -33.19
C VAL A 776 -15.54 -8.23 -32.73
N LYS A 777 -15.69 -9.31 -33.52
CA LYS A 777 -15.02 -10.59 -33.28
C LYS A 777 -14.25 -11.01 -34.53
N ALA A 778 -13.05 -11.52 -34.33
CA ALA A 778 -12.21 -12.06 -35.36
C ALA A 778 -12.69 -13.45 -35.79
N ASP A 779 -12.84 -13.67 -37.10
CA ASP A 779 -13.28 -14.96 -37.65
C ASP A 779 -12.25 -16.07 -37.42
N LYS A 780 -10.97 -15.74 -37.36
CA LYS A 780 -9.86 -16.70 -37.37
C LYS A 780 -9.60 -17.33 -35.98
N ASP A 781 -9.67 -16.56 -34.92
CA ASP A 781 -9.17 -16.98 -33.61
C ASP A 781 -10.11 -16.63 -32.46
N GLY A 782 -11.22 -15.96 -32.74
CA GLY A 782 -12.22 -15.61 -31.75
C GLY A 782 -11.88 -14.41 -30.87
N THR A 783 -10.77 -13.72 -31.15
CA THR A 783 -10.43 -12.47 -30.45
C THR A 783 -11.56 -11.45 -30.58
N GLU A 784 -11.88 -10.76 -29.53
CA GLU A 784 -12.90 -9.72 -29.50
C GLU A 784 -12.27 -8.37 -29.17
N ILE A 785 -12.67 -7.32 -29.91
CA ILE A 785 -12.27 -5.94 -29.63
C ILE A 785 -13.49 -5.02 -29.59
N TRP A 786 -13.42 -3.99 -28.77
CA TRP A 786 -14.41 -2.93 -28.63
C TRP A 786 -13.82 -1.65 -29.21
N ILE A 787 -14.43 -1.12 -30.25
CA ILE A 787 -13.96 0.05 -31.00
C ILE A 787 -14.86 1.22 -30.66
N SER A 788 -14.30 2.37 -30.27
CA SER A 788 -15.07 3.56 -29.97
C SER A 788 -15.89 4.05 -31.17
N THR A 789 -17.04 4.66 -30.90
CA THR A 789 -17.90 5.25 -31.93
C THR A 789 -17.39 6.60 -32.46
N ILE A 790 -16.22 7.05 -32.04
CA ILE A 790 -15.62 8.32 -32.45
C ILE A 790 -14.96 8.14 -33.82
N HIS A 791 -15.53 8.78 -34.83
CA HIS A 791 -15.08 8.63 -36.21
C HIS A 791 -13.65 9.17 -36.46
N GLU A 792 -13.29 10.27 -35.80
CA GLU A 792 -12.01 10.96 -35.97
C GLU A 792 -10.80 10.16 -35.46
N LEU A 793 -11.03 9.32 -34.48
CA LEU A 793 -10.03 8.37 -33.98
C LEU A 793 -10.73 7.17 -33.37
N PRO A 794 -11.04 6.11 -34.14
CA PRO A 794 -11.77 4.94 -33.69
C PRO A 794 -10.87 4.03 -32.85
N ILE A 795 -10.74 4.38 -31.56
CA ILE A 795 -9.87 3.73 -30.59
C ILE A 795 -10.40 2.34 -30.27
N VAL A 796 -9.51 1.35 -30.19
CA VAL A 796 -9.79 0.05 -29.63
C VAL A 796 -9.73 0.15 -28.11
N MET A 797 -10.86 0.19 -27.47
CA MET A 797 -10.98 0.42 -26.03
C MET A 797 -10.70 -0.83 -25.18
N LYS A 798 -10.86 -2.01 -25.79
CA LYS A 798 -10.74 -3.30 -25.08
C LYS A 798 -10.43 -4.42 -26.05
N MET A 799 -9.63 -5.39 -25.63
CA MET A 799 -9.35 -6.65 -26.31
C MET A 799 -9.49 -7.82 -25.35
N LYS A 800 -10.16 -8.88 -25.78
CA LYS A 800 -10.38 -10.10 -25.02
C LYS A 800 -10.19 -11.34 -25.90
N ASN A 801 -9.94 -12.45 -25.25
CA ASN A 801 -9.80 -13.77 -25.88
C ASN A 801 -8.68 -13.82 -26.94
N ASN A 802 -7.64 -13.00 -26.78
CA ASN A 802 -6.49 -13.05 -27.69
C ASN A 802 -5.73 -14.37 -27.50
N PRO A 803 -5.41 -15.13 -28.60
CA PRO A 803 -4.76 -16.41 -28.47
C PRO A 803 -3.34 -16.36 -27.90
N LEU A 804 -2.71 -15.18 -27.89
CA LEU A 804 -1.42 -14.95 -27.24
C LEU A 804 -1.56 -14.69 -25.72
N GLY A 805 -2.78 -14.71 -25.19
CA GLY A 805 -3.06 -14.41 -23.79
C GLY A 805 -2.82 -12.94 -23.41
N ILE A 806 -2.87 -12.04 -24.40
CA ILE A 806 -2.69 -10.61 -24.19
C ILE A 806 -4.06 -9.93 -24.25
N ASP A 807 -4.74 -9.90 -23.12
CA ASP A 807 -5.97 -9.13 -22.98
C ASP A 807 -5.62 -7.72 -22.46
N TRP A 808 -6.37 -6.71 -22.90
CA TRP A 808 -6.17 -5.34 -22.42
C TRP A 808 -7.45 -4.50 -22.49
N GLU A 809 -7.47 -3.44 -21.75
CA GLU A 809 -8.57 -2.48 -21.68
C GLU A 809 -7.97 -1.07 -21.51
N MET A 810 -8.53 -0.08 -22.22
CA MET A 810 -8.20 1.33 -22.07
C MET A 810 -9.10 1.95 -20.99
N ARG A 811 -8.51 2.75 -20.12
CA ARG A 811 -9.18 3.46 -19.03
C ARG A 811 -8.78 4.92 -19.01
#